data_47d3d69b67a822412d73e39a6005c2ac
#
_entry.id   47d3d69b67a822412d73e39a6005c2ac
#
_cell.length_a   1.000
_cell.length_b   1.000
_cell.length_c   1.000
_cell.angle_alpha   90.00
_cell.angle_beta   90.00
_cell.angle_gamma   90.00
#
_symmetry.space_group_name_H-M   'P 1'
#
loop_
_entity.id
_entity.type
_entity.pdbx_description
1 polymer ?
#
loop_
_entity_poly.entity_id
_entity_poly.type
_entity_poly.pdbx_seq_one_letter_code
_entity_poly.pdbx_strand_id
1 'polypeptide(L)'
;MKRIGFIVIAVLASLNISAQLQVKELKLSNGMTVWLNEDHSQPKVFGAVVVKAGAKDCPNTGIAHYFEHIMFKGTDRMGTTDYAAEKPWLDSISAQYDLLSQTKDEAERNKIQLNINELSLKAADYAIPNEFNRLISKYGGSGLNAGTSYDLTFYHNSFLPQFIEHWCWLNSERLITPVFRGFQGELENVYEEKNRAADGMGDLLNRIFGAVFKTQPYAYPILGSTENLKNPRQSDMVAFYKKYYVASNMCLILCGDITPDASLTALLEKTFGRVQTGPVPERGYSPMPDIQAGERYEVKLPIPIIGAEALIFKSPTVYEPDAVALDLANKLLSNGKAGLLDSLVNEHQLMMSLAASIGFDDAAGTGVIVIPKVFGKMKTARERVMEQLQKVMDGNFSETQMEALKREMVMEAQQELETISSRAQQLVMLYTKGKTWQDILDRIDHIRQLTKSDVVAAAKKYYSAHYITLAKKYGTPDKETIKQPGYKPIAPKNMDAKSAFARQLEQIPVSQPAIRTVDFERDITIRKISDHVSLFYKENPINDIFTFTLRYKEGSLHTPATDVLAAYLSQLGTDSLKKQQLEQAWQQIGTTMEVVPGDVAFSFNLTGPEAQLVPALKLLSHFLHSAKADDKALSEAKDEDKVSRKGFGKQKDNVLLPAMERILYGQKSSYLTQLSKKEIKALKNEELISLFHELQQYDCELFYCGRKSVDEVAEAALQILPLAQCTRKVADTFRPLQQYQEPTVYFYNVPKSRQNYVVSYDALGSLPTIEERAKSTLWYEYFGGGMSSVLFQNVREFRSLAYSTTGRPYVTSLALHPQETQGYITVTGTQADKTLEAVATIDSLLRHMPMKEENLEAARQSVQNDIQIEYPTFRTMTKFVANKMRDGYTINPYTALAKQMPGITAQDIIQFHQHHVAGNQNRVWIVIGDKKLTDMKALARFGKVVELKKEEIYR
;
A
#
# COMPACT_ATOMS: atom_id res chain seq x y z
N MET A 1 11.44 -1.27 -50.80
CA MET A 1 10.81 -2.22 -49.88
C MET A 1 11.23 -2.03 -48.42
N LYS A 2 12.50 -1.72 -48.07
CA LYS A 2 12.90 -1.51 -46.67
C LYS A 2 12.26 -0.27 -45.99
N ARG A 3 11.96 0.80 -46.72
CA ARG A 3 11.31 2.01 -46.15
C ARG A 3 9.80 1.86 -45.86
N ILE A 4 9.14 0.97 -46.58
CA ILE A 4 7.69 0.69 -46.36
C ILE A 4 7.52 -0.19 -45.11
N GLY A 5 8.45 -1.13 -44.85
CA GLY A 5 8.43 -1.95 -43.63
C GLY A 5 8.60 -1.14 -42.35
N PHE A 6 9.44 -0.09 -42.37
CA PHE A 6 9.65 0.79 -41.19
C PHE A 6 8.42 1.67 -40.88
N ILE A 7 7.70 2.11 -41.90
CA ILE A 7 6.47 2.91 -41.74
C ILE A 7 5.34 2.03 -41.19
N VAL A 8 5.23 0.78 -41.66
CA VAL A 8 4.22 -0.17 -41.18
C VAL A 8 4.48 -0.58 -39.72
N ILE A 9 5.74 -0.79 -39.32
CA ILE A 9 6.10 -1.11 -37.95
C ILE A 9 5.89 0.11 -37.02
N ALA A 10 6.23 1.32 -37.48
CA ALA A 10 5.98 2.54 -36.71
C ALA A 10 4.46 2.85 -36.56
N VAL A 11 3.66 2.57 -37.59
CA VAL A 11 2.20 2.73 -37.53
C VAL A 11 1.57 1.65 -36.64
N LEU A 12 2.06 0.41 -36.65
CA LEU A 12 1.59 -0.65 -35.75
C LEU A 12 2.01 -0.39 -34.29
N ALA A 13 3.20 0.17 -34.04
CA ALA A 13 3.62 0.57 -32.70
C ALA A 13 2.80 1.77 -32.20
N SER A 14 2.49 2.76 -33.06
CA SER A 14 1.64 3.90 -32.67
C SER A 14 0.17 3.48 -32.42
N LEU A 15 -0.34 2.48 -33.14
CA LEU A 15 -1.68 1.92 -32.92
C LEU A 15 -1.77 1.17 -31.56
N ASN A 16 -0.72 0.44 -31.16
CA ASN A 16 -0.67 -0.24 -29.86
C ASN A 16 -0.59 0.74 -28.67
N ILE A 17 0.13 1.84 -28.82
CA ILE A 17 0.21 2.91 -27.79
C ILE A 17 -1.17 3.57 -27.60
N SER A 18 -1.91 3.77 -28.67
CA SER A 18 -3.27 4.31 -28.61
C SER A 18 -4.26 3.35 -27.95
N ALA A 19 -4.12 2.03 -28.13
CA ALA A 19 -5.02 1.03 -27.58
C ALA A 19 -4.93 0.91 -26.06
N GLN A 20 -3.73 0.94 -25.47
CA GLN A 20 -3.52 0.83 -24.03
C GLN A 20 -4.14 1.99 -23.21
N LEU A 21 -4.32 3.15 -23.83
CA LEU A 21 -4.95 4.32 -23.23
C LEU A 21 -6.42 4.49 -23.63
N GLN A 22 -7.01 3.55 -24.35
CA GLN A 22 -8.43 3.60 -24.69
C GLN A 22 -9.28 2.83 -23.67
N VAL A 23 -10.44 3.41 -23.34
CA VAL A 23 -11.44 2.78 -22.48
C VAL A 23 -12.72 2.63 -23.29
N LYS A 24 -13.17 1.37 -23.45
CA LYS A 24 -14.45 1.06 -24.06
C LYS A 24 -15.54 1.12 -22.98
N GLU A 25 -16.49 2.00 -23.17
CA GLU A 25 -17.66 2.11 -22.31
C GLU A 25 -18.84 1.31 -22.89
N LEU A 26 -19.47 0.52 -22.02
CA LEU A 26 -20.65 -0.27 -22.31
C LEU A 26 -21.71 -0.03 -21.23
N LYS A 27 -22.97 -0.32 -21.55
CA LYS A 27 -24.06 -0.36 -20.57
C LYS A 27 -24.81 -1.67 -20.72
N LEU A 28 -24.90 -2.46 -19.65
CA LEU A 28 -25.63 -3.71 -19.65
C LEU A 28 -27.16 -3.47 -19.67
N SER A 29 -27.90 -4.50 -20.05
CA SER A 29 -29.37 -4.45 -20.16
C SER A 29 -30.07 -4.03 -18.86
N ASN A 30 -29.47 -4.34 -17.69
CA ASN A 30 -29.98 -3.94 -16.38
C ASN A 30 -29.57 -2.51 -15.97
N GLY A 31 -28.82 -1.78 -16.80
CA GLY A 31 -28.38 -0.41 -16.56
C GLY A 31 -27.00 -0.27 -15.92
N MET A 32 -26.27 -1.36 -15.64
CA MET A 32 -24.92 -1.29 -15.09
C MET A 32 -23.94 -0.72 -16.11
N THR A 33 -23.11 0.23 -15.69
CA THR A 33 -22.00 0.77 -16.48
C THR A 33 -20.84 -0.23 -16.49
N VAL A 34 -20.18 -0.42 -17.64
CA VAL A 34 -18.99 -1.26 -17.77
C VAL A 34 -17.90 -0.48 -18.50
N TRP A 35 -16.71 -0.45 -17.92
CA TRP A 35 -15.53 0.15 -18.51
C TRP A 35 -14.43 -0.89 -18.72
N LEU A 36 -13.96 -1.02 -19.95
CA LEU A 36 -12.98 -2.01 -20.37
C LEU A 36 -11.74 -1.30 -20.92
N ASN A 37 -10.57 -1.60 -20.35
CA ASN A 37 -9.28 -1.11 -20.81
C ASN A 37 -8.38 -2.30 -21.17
N GLU A 38 -8.08 -2.46 -22.48
CA GLU A 38 -7.26 -3.53 -23.04
C GLU A 38 -5.78 -3.23 -22.88
N ASP A 39 -5.03 -4.15 -22.23
CA ASP A 39 -3.57 -4.06 -22.07
C ASP A 39 -2.95 -5.46 -21.88
N HIS A 40 -2.27 -5.96 -22.92
CA HIS A 40 -1.60 -7.27 -22.92
C HIS A 40 -0.14 -7.23 -22.44
N SER A 41 0.31 -6.12 -21.86
CA SER A 41 1.71 -5.97 -21.38
C SER A 41 2.05 -6.91 -20.24
N GLN A 42 1.08 -7.25 -19.41
CA GLN A 42 1.20 -8.17 -18.28
C GLN A 42 0.09 -9.25 -18.36
N PRO A 43 0.37 -10.51 -17.95
CA PRO A 43 -0.60 -11.61 -18.03
C PRO A 43 -1.62 -11.56 -16.89
N LYS A 44 -2.27 -10.43 -16.72
CA LYS A 44 -3.27 -10.24 -15.63
C LYS A 44 -4.38 -9.29 -16.04
N VAL A 45 -5.49 -9.43 -15.36
CA VAL A 45 -6.62 -8.51 -15.39
C VAL A 45 -6.83 -7.94 -14.00
N PHE A 46 -6.99 -6.64 -13.87
CA PHE A 46 -7.51 -6.00 -12.66
C PHE A 46 -9.01 -5.81 -12.83
N GLY A 47 -9.79 -6.45 -11.96
CA GLY A 47 -11.24 -6.34 -11.95
C GLY A 47 -11.73 -5.59 -10.72
N ALA A 48 -12.66 -4.64 -10.91
CA ALA A 48 -13.30 -3.92 -9.83
C ALA A 48 -14.80 -3.75 -10.07
N VAL A 49 -15.56 -3.83 -8.97
CA VAL A 49 -16.98 -3.43 -8.91
C VAL A 49 -17.07 -2.23 -8.00
N VAL A 50 -17.59 -1.12 -8.52
CA VAL A 50 -17.74 0.15 -7.79
C VAL A 50 -19.21 0.39 -7.55
N VAL A 51 -19.56 0.69 -6.32
CA VAL A 51 -20.91 1.13 -5.92
C VAL A 51 -20.83 2.59 -5.53
N LYS A 52 -21.64 3.44 -6.13
CA LYS A 52 -21.71 4.86 -5.81
C LYS A 52 -22.53 5.08 -4.53
N ALA A 53 -21.99 4.56 -3.42
CA ALA A 53 -22.50 4.70 -2.07
C ALA A 53 -21.39 4.49 -1.06
N GLY A 54 -21.34 5.32 -0.03
CA GLY A 54 -20.31 5.27 1.00
C GLY A 54 -20.80 5.82 2.34
N ALA A 55 -19.87 6.21 3.19
CA ALA A 55 -20.18 6.66 4.55
C ALA A 55 -21.05 7.92 4.60
N LYS A 56 -21.00 8.81 3.59
CA LYS A 56 -21.86 9.99 3.55
C LYS A 56 -23.35 9.66 3.39
N ASP A 57 -23.65 8.50 2.80
CA ASP A 57 -25.03 8.05 2.53
C ASP A 57 -25.70 7.42 3.76
N CYS A 58 -24.91 7.15 4.81
CA CYS A 58 -25.32 6.65 6.13
C CYS A 58 -24.47 7.26 7.25
N PRO A 59 -24.49 8.60 7.44
CA PRO A 59 -23.56 9.32 8.29
C PRO A 59 -23.49 8.77 9.71
N ASN A 60 -22.30 8.66 10.28
CA ASN A 60 -22.02 8.24 11.65
C ASN A 60 -22.42 6.80 12.02
N THR A 61 -23.03 6.04 11.12
CA THR A 61 -23.55 4.69 11.43
C THR A 61 -22.52 3.59 11.28
N GLY A 62 -21.55 3.76 10.36
CA GLY A 62 -20.60 2.71 9.97
C GLY A 62 -21.21 1.62 9.06
N ILE A 63 -22.48 1.77 8.64
CA ILE A 63 -23.21 0.76 7.86
C ILE A 63 -22.51 0.44 6.53
N ALA A 64 -22.09 1.46 5.77
CA ALA A 64 -21.44 1.24 4.47
C ALA A 64 -20.20 0.37 4.61
N HIS A 65 -19.34 0.67 5.59
CA HIS A 65 -18.10 -0.07 5.83
C HIS A 65 -18.39 -1.48 6.38
N TYR A 66 -19.29 -1.61 7.34
CA TYR A 66 -19.61 -2.93 7.87
C TYR A 66 -20.30 -3.82 6.81
N PHE A 67 -21.16 -3.25 5.96
CA PHE A 67 -21.77 -3.98 4.85
C PHE A 67 -20.72 -4.44 3.81
N GLU A 68 -19.68 -3.66 3.59
CA GLU A 68 -18.53 -4.08 2.76
C GLU A 68 -17.96 -5.43 3.27
N HIS A 69 -17.73 -5.58 4.58
CA HIS A 69 -17.25 -6.83 5.19
C HIS A 69 -18.24 -8.00 4.98
N ILE A 70 -19.54 -7.73 5.12
CA ILE A 70 -20.58 -8.75 4.93
C ILE A 70 -20.60 -9.30 3.50
N MET A 71 -20.22 -8.50 2.51
CA MET A 71 -20.15 -8.93 1.12
C MET A 71 -19.15 -10.04 0.83
N PHE A 72 -18.30 -10.42 1.80
CA PHE A 72 -17.38 -11.56 1.72
C PHE A 72 -17.94 -12.85 2.38
N LYS A 73 -19.13 -12.78 3.00
CA LYS A 73 -19.69 -13.91 3.77
C LYS A 73 -20.60 -14.82 2.95
N GLY A 74 -20.72 -14.56 1.65
CA GLY A 74 -21.47 -15.38 0.69
C GLY A 74 -22.93 -14.94 0.51
N THR A 75 -23.67 -15.81 -0.15
CA THR A 75 -25.05 -15.58 -0.60
C THR A 75 -25.96 -16.72 -0.14
N ASP A 76 -27.23 -16.73 -0.57
CA ASP A 76 -28.15 -17.85 -0.39
C ASP A 76 -27.71 -19.14 -1.13
N ARG A 77 -26.78 -19.03 -2.11
CA ARG A 77 -26.25 -20.15 -2.91
C ARG A 77 -24.79 -20.46 -2.62
N MET A 78 -24.04 -19.53 -2.07
CA MET A 78 -22.60 -19.61 -1.80
C MET A 78 -22.34 -19.41 -0.29
N GLY A 79 -21.45 -20.19 0.32
CA GLY A 79 -21.12 -20.10 1.74
C GLY A 79 -22.06 -20.87 2.66
N THR A 80 -22.89 -21.75 2.14
CA THR A 80 -23.82 -22.61 2.89
C THR A 80 -23.93 -24.01 2.30
N THR A 81 -24.17 -24.98 3.16
CA THR A 81 -24.50 -26.37 2.74
C THR A 81 -26.00 -26.52 2.46
N ASP A 82 -26.85 -25.78 3.20
CA ASP A 82 -28.32 -25.76 3.06
C ASP A 82 -28.88 -24.43 3.58
N TYR A 83 -29.15 -23.50 2.65
CA TYR A 83 -29.69 -22.19 3.01
C TYR A 83 -31.11 -22.25 3.59
N ALA A 84 -31.95 -23.20 3.14
CA ALA A 84 -33.31 -23.31 3.64
C ALA A 84 -33.34 -23.67 5.14
N ALA A 85 -32.43 -24.52 5.58
CA ALA A 85 -32.25 -24.89 6.98
C ALA A 85 -31.49 -23.81 7.79
N GLU A 86 -30.60 -23.04 7.17
CA GLU A 86 -29.83 -21.96 7.80
C GLU A 86 -30.68 -20.71 8.05
N LYS A 87 -31.53 -20.35 7.09
CA LYS A 87 -32.28 -19.07 7.07
C LYS A 87 -33.07 -18.77 8.34
N PRO A 88 -33.83 -19.71 8.96
CA PRO A 88 -34.58 -19.41 10.20
C PRO A 88 -33.71 -18.94 11.36
N TRP A 89 -32.45 -19.44 11.44
CA TRP A 89 -31.50 -18.99 12.47
C TRP A 89 -30.99 -17.59 12.17
N LEU A 90 -30.68 -17.27 10.92
CA LEU A 90 -30.24 -15.95 10.48
C LEU A 90 -31.33 -14.89 10.68
N ASP A 91 -32.58 -15.22 10.35
CA ASP A 91 -33.73 -14.33 10.59
C ASP A 91 -33.91 -14.06 12.11
N SER A 92 -33.74 -15.08 12.95
CA SER A 92 -33.78 -14.93 14.40
C SER A 92 -32.65 -14.05 14.94
N ILE A 93 -31.42 -14.20 14.42
CA ILE A 93 -30.28 -13.35 14.76
C ILE A 93 -30.58 -11.89 14.38
N SER A 94 -31.12 -11.65 13.19
CA SER A 94 -31.48 -10.33 12.72
C SER A 94 -32.48 -9.65 13.66
N ALA A 95 -33.54 -10.36 14.05
CA ALA A 95 -34.53 -9.86 15.01
C ALA A 95 -33.93 -9.54 16.39
N GLN A 96 -32.95 -10.33 16.85
CA GLN A 96 -32.25 -10.08 18.11
C GLN A 96 -31.35 -8.84 18.05
N TYR A 97 -30.67 -8.56 16.91
CA TYR A 97 -29.90 -7.33 16.73
C TYR A 97 -30.81 -6.09 16.70
N ASP A 98 -31.95 -6.16 16.05
CA ASP A 98 -32.92 -5.06 16.06
C ASP A 98 -33.49 -4.81 17.47
N LEU A 99 -33.75 -5.87 18.25
CA LEU A 99 -34.12 -5.77 19.66
C LEU A 99 -32.98 -5.18 20.52
N LEU A 100 -31.75 -5.64 20.33
CA LEU A 100 -30.57 -5.15 21.05
C LEU A 100 -30.41 -3.64 20.88
N SER A 101 -30.63 -3.13 19.66
CA SER A 101 -30.51 -1.71 19.33
C SER A 101 -31.52 -0.82 20.08
N GLN A 102 -32.64 -1.37 20.46
CA GLN A 102 -33.73 -0.68 21.18
C GLN A 102 -33.63 -0.83 22.70
N THR A 103 -32.81 -1.78 23.18
CA THR A 103 -32.69 -2.11 24.61
C THR A 103 -31.59 -1.27 25.26
N LYS A 104 -31.93 -0.57 26.38
CA LYS A 104 -31.01 0.30 27.13
C LYS A 104 -30.46 -0.35 28.39
N ASP A 105 -31.20 -1.28 28.99
CA ASP A 105 -30.79 -1.99 30.22
C ASP A 105 -29.61 -2.94 29.92
N GLU A 106 -28.48 -2.77 30.60
CA GLU A 106 -27.27 -3.53 30.37
C GLU A 106 -27.41 -5.03 30.67
N ALA A 107 -28.21 -5.41 31.66
CA ALA A 107 -28.43 -6.81 31.98
C ALA A 107 -29.25 -7.51 30.91
N GLU A 108 -30.25 -6.81 30.38
CA GLU A 108 -31.08 -7.33 29.29
C GLU A 108 -30.30 -7.35 27.97
N ARG A 109 -29.48 -6.34 27.69
CA ARG A 109 -28.55 -6.33 26.53
C ARG A 109 -27.62 -7.56 26.56
N ASN A 110 -27.05 -7.87 27.73
CA ASN A 110 -26.17 -9.04 27.89
C ASN A 110 -26.92 -10.35 27.60
N LYS A 111 -28.18 -10.49 28.01
CA LYS A 111 -29.01 -11.68 27.71
C LYS A 111 -29.26 -11.80 26.19
N ILE A 112 -29.61 -10.70 25.53
CA ILE A 112 -29.82 -10.65 24.07
C ILE A 112 -28.54 -11.04 23.34
N GLN A 113 -27.39 -10.50 23.76
CA GLN A 113 -26.09 -10.83 23.18
C GLN A 113 -25.71 -12.32 23.34
N LEU A 114 -25.97 -12.92 24.50
CA LEU A 114 -25.76 -14.36 24.70
C LEU A 114 -26.70 -15.18 23.82
N ASN A 115 -27.97 -14.77 23.65
CA ASN A 115 -28.90 -15.42 22.75
C ASN A 115 -28.45 -15.32 21.28
N ILE A 116 -27.96 -14.15 20.84
CA ILE A 116 -27.34 -13.99 19.52
C ILE A 116 -26.20 -14.98 19.32
N ASN A 117 -25.34 -15.16 20.33
CA ASN A 117 -24.22 -16.10 20.25
C ASN A 117 -24.72 -17.56 20.14
N GLU A 118 -25.74 -17.97 20.89
CA GLU A 118 -26.34 -19.31 20.79
C GLU A 118 -26.98 -19.57 19.42
N LEU A 119 -27.70 -18.58 18.88
CA LEU A 119 -28.27 -18.67 17.53
C LEU A 119 -27.20 -18.73 16.45
N SER A 120 -26.11 -17.97 16.61
CA SER A 120 -24.97 -17.97 15.70
C SER A 120 -24.24 -19.32 15.68
N LEU A 121 -24.15 -20.01 16.83
CA LEU A 121 -23.61 -21.38 16.90
C LEU A 121 -24.48 -22.38 16.12
N LYS A 122 -25.82 -22.21 16.13
CA LYS A 122 -26.74 -23.06 15.34
C LYS A 122 -26.68 -22.75 13.84
N ALA A 123 -26.61 -21.47 13.46
CA ALA A 123 -26.43 -21.09 12.06
C ALA A 123 -25.11 -21.63 11.47
N ALA A 124 -24.05 -21.67 12.28
CA ALA A 124 -22.75 -22.19 11.88
C ALA A 124 -22.74 -23.68 11.50
N ASP A 125 -23.79 -24.44 11.86
CA ASP A 125 -23.94 -25.84 11.44
C ASP A 125 -24.12 -25.98 9.93
N TYR A 126 -24.57 -24.94 9.26
CA TYR A 126 -24.81 -24.88 7.81
C TYR A 126 -23.79 -24.03 7.06
N ALA A 127 -23.10 -23.13 7.74
CA ALA A 127 -22.17 -22.21 7.12
C ALA A 127 -20.92 -22.93 6.59
N ILE A 128 -20.48 -22.55 5.38
CA ILE A 128 -19.19 -22.92 4.80
C ILE A 128 -18.27 -21.70 4.96
N PRO A 129 -17.30 -21.74 5.88
CA PRO A 129 -16.48 -20.58 6.18
C PRO A 129 -15.62 -20.14 5.00
N ASN A 130 -15.58 -18.83 4.73
CA ASN A 130 -14.70 -18.17 3.75
C ASN A 130 -14.69 -18.79 2.34
N GLU A 131 -15.79 -19.41 1.93
CA GLU A 131 -15.86 -20.07 0.62
C GLU A 131 -15.59 -19.10 -0.53
N PHE A 132 -16.07 -17.83 -0.45
CA PHE A 132 -15.80 -16.81 -1.44
C PHE A 132 -14.30 -16.57 -1.64
N ASN A 133 -13.56 -16.33 -0.55
CA ASN A 133 -12.12 -16.06 -0.61
C ASN A 133 -11.35 -17.27 -1.18
N ARG A 134 -11.71 -18.49 -0.74
CA ARG A 134 -11.14 -19.74 -1.23
C ARG A 134 -11.37 -19.92 -2.74
N LEU A 135 -12.57 -19.62 -3.23
CA LEU A 135 -12.90 -19.71 -4.65
C LEU A 135 -12.16 -18.66 -5.47
N ILE A 136 -12.04 -17.42 -4.99
CA ILE A 136 -11.23 -16.39 -5.65
C ILE A 136 -9.78 -16.86 -5.81
N SER A 137 -9.14 -17.36 -4.75
CA SER A 137 -7.76 -17.88 -4.81
C SER A 137 -7.65 -19.08 -5.74
N LYS A 138 -8.57 -20.03 -5.67
CA LYS A 138 -8.61 -21.22 -6.54
C LYS A 138 -8.69 -20.83 -8.01
N TYR A 139 -9.45 -19.80 -8.36
CA TYR A 139 -9.65 -19.34 -9.73
C TYR A 139 -8.81 -18.10 -10.08
N GLY A 140 -7.55 -18.12 -9.71
CA GLY A 140 -6.54 -17.21 -10.22
C GLY A 140 -6.56 -15.81 -9.65
N GLY A 141 -7.34 -15.57 -8.59
CA GLY A 141 -7.40 -14.25 -7.95
C GLY A 141 -6.30 -14.03 -6.94
N SER A 142 -5.70 -12.85 -6.99
CA SER A 142 -4.69 -12.36 -6.04
C SER A 142 -5.00 -10.92 -5.63
N GLY A 143 -4.55 -10.52 -4.45
CA GLY A 143 -4.76 -9.15 -3.96
C GLY A 143 -6.23 -8.80 -3.75
N LEU A 144 -7.06 -9.79 -3.34
CA LEU A 144 -8.46 -9.56 -3.01
C LEU A 144 -8.58 -8.53 -1.89
N ASN A 145 -9.31 -7.46 -2.17
CA ASN A 145 -9.52 -6.37 -1.23
C ASN A 145 -10.82 -5.62 -1.54
N ALA A 146 -11.23 -4.77 -0.63
CA ALA A 146 -12.30 -3.82 -0.80
C ALA A 146 -12.00 -2.54 -0.04
N GLY A 147 -12.76 -1.49 -0.30
CA GLY A 147 -12.61 -0.24 0.41
C GLY A 147 -13.89 0.57 0.41
N THR A 148 -14.15 1.20 1.54
CA THR A 148 -15.24 2.15 1.73
C THR A 148 -14.67 3.53 1.99
N SER A 149 -15.08 4.49 1.17
CA SER A 149 -14.84 5.92 1.42
C SER A 149 -16.14 6.65 1.80
N TYR A 150 -16.09 7.96 1.82
CA TYR A 150 -17.31 8.75 2.00
C TYR A 150 -18.28 8.61 0.82
N ASP A 151 -17.75 8.52 -0.41
CA ASP A 151 -18.53 8.63 -1.64
C ASP A 151 -18.76 7.31 -2.37
N LEU A 152 -17.98 6.27 -2.04
CA LEU A 152 -18.00 4.98 -2.74
C LEU A 152 -17.68 3.81 -1.83
N THR A 153 -18.13 2.63 -2.27
CA THR A 153 -17.60 1.33 -1.84
C THR A 153 -17.16 0.58 -3.08
N PHE A 154 -15.97 -0.05 -3.05
CA PHE A 154 -15.48 -0.79 -4.20
C PHE A 154 -14.82 -2.09 -3.77
N TYR A 155 -14.91 -3.09 -4.64
CA TYR A 155 -14.42 -4.45 -4.45
C TYR A 155 -13.51 -4.78 -5.61
N HIS A 156 -12.30 -5.25 -5.36
CA HIS A 156 -11.33 -5.49 -6.43
C HIS A 156 -10.37 -6.61 -6.14
N ASN A 157 -9.81 -7.18 -7.20
CA ASN A 157 -8.63 -8.04 -7.16
C ASN A 157 -8.02 -8.16 -8.56
N SER A 158 -6.78 -8.61 -8.64
CA SER A 158 -6.19 -9.08 -9.89
C SER A 158 -6.47 -10.55 -10.09
N PHE A 159 -6.53 -11.00 -11.34
CA PHE A 159 -6.70 -12.41 -11.69
C PHE A 159 -6.08 -12.70 -13.07
N LEU A 160 -5.85 -14.00 -13.36
CA LEU A 160 -5.33 -14.41 -14.65
C LEU A 160 -6.44 -14.48 -15.71
N PRO A 161 -6.16 -14.09 -16.97
CA PRO A 161 -7.16 -13.98 -18.05
C PRO A 161 -8.02 -15.24 -18.28
N GLN A 162 -7.43 -16.44 -18.12
CA GLN A 162 -8.15 -17.72 -18.31
C GLN A 162 -9.27 -17.96 -17.29
N PHE A 163 -9.31 -17.20 -16.20
CA PHE A 163 -10.33 -17.31 -15.17
C PHE A 163 -11.39 -16.21 -15.23
N ILE A 164 -11.46 -15.46 -16.34
CA ILE A 164 -12.39 -14.31 -16.46
C ILE A 164 -13.86 -14.73 -16.26
N GLU A 165 -14.28 -15.91 -16.76
CA GLU A 165 -15.65 -16.39 -16.56
C GLU A 165 -15.93 -16.71 -15.08
N HIS A 166 -14.98 -17.36 -14.38
CA HIS A 166 -15.10 -17.63 -12.95
C HIS A 166 -15.16 -16.33 -12.15
N TRP A 167 -14.30 -15.37 -12.48
CA TRP A 167 -14.28 -14.07 -11.83
C TRP A 167 -15.60 -13.33 -11.98
N CYS A 168 -16.16 -13.33 -13.18
CA CYS A 168 -17.45 -12.69 -13.47
C CYS A 168 -18.59 -13.35 -12.67
N TRP A 169 -18.64 -14.68 -12.62
CA TRP A 169 -19.63 -15.41 -11.84
C TRP A 169 -19.50 -15.11 -10.33
N LEU A 170 -18.30 -15.17 -9.76
CA LEU A 170 -18.05 -14.95 -8.34
C LEU A 170 -18.44 -13.52 -7.93
N ASN A 171 -17.97 -12.52 -8.67
CA ASN A 171 -18.21 -11.13 -8.30
C ASN A 171 -19.62 -10.64 -8.63
N SER A 172 -20.31 -11.23 -9.60
CA SER A 172 -21.73 -10.97 -9.81
C SER A 172 -22.63 -11.64 -8.74
N GLU A 173 -22.31 -12.89 -8.35
CA GLU A 173 -23.11 -13.62 -7.35
C GLU A 173 -23.16 -12.90 -6.01
N ARG A 174 -22.04 -12.37 -5.50
CA ARG A 174 -22.00 -11.63 -4.24
C ARG A 174 -22.91 -10.39 -4.21
N LEU A 175 -23.27 -9.84 -5.38
CA LEU A 175 -24.07 -8.63 -5.49
C LEU A 175 -25.58 -8.92 -5.49
N ILE A 176 -26.02 -10.18 -5.65
CA ILE A 176 -27.43 -10.51 -5.91
C ILE A 176 -28.21 -10.72 -4.61
N THR A 177 -27.73 -11.60 -3.74
CA THR A 177 -28.45 -11.95 -2.50
C THR A 177 -27.46 -12.12 -1.34
N PRO A 178 -26.80 -11.03 -0.89
CA PRO A 178 -25.87 -11.13 0.23
C PRO A 178 -26.56 -11.60 1.50
N VAL A 179 -25.90 -12.50 2.24
CA VAL A 179 -26.39 -13.08 3.47
C VAL A 179 -25.52 -12.64 4.64
N PHE A 180 -26.15 -12.22 5.74
CA PHE A 180 -25.48 -11.70 6.95
C PHE A 180 -24.95 -12.85 7.83
N ARG A 181 -24.15 -13.72 7.21
CA ARG A 181 -23.54 -14.89 7.85
C ARG A 181 -22.33 -14.49 8.66
N GLY A 182 -22.14 -15.07 9.85
CA GLY A 182 -21.02 -14.75 10.71
C GLY A 182 -20.99 -13.28 11.20
N PHE A 183 -22.13 -12.61 11.26
CA PHE A 183 -22.25 -11.20 11.58
C PHE A 183 -21.60 -10.82 12.90
N GLN A 184 -21.77 -11.63 13.95
CA GLN A 184 -21.16 -11.38 15.27
C GLN A 184 -19.62 -11.33 15.20
N GLY A 185 -18.99 -12.32 14.57
CA GLY A 185 -17.52 -12.35 14.45
C GLY A 185 -16.99 -11.18 13.65
N GLU A 186 -17.72 -10.77 12.59
CA GLU A 186 -17.33 -9.63 11.78
C GLU A 186 -17.48 -8.30 12.52
N LEU A 187 -18.49 -8.18 13.39
CA LEU A 187 -18.63 -7.02 14.27
C LEU A 187 -17.42 -6.86 15.19
N GLU A 188 -16.90 -7.96 15.72
CA GLU A 188 -15.67 -7.93 16.53
C GLU A 188 -14.46 -7.47 15.74
N ASN A 189 -14.32 -7.90 14.47
CA ASN A 189 -13.27 -7.43 13.57
C ASN A 189 -13.37 -5.91 13.34
N VAL A 190 -14.56 -5.37 13.09
CA VAL A 190 -14.78 -3.92 12.93
C VAL A 190 -14.46 -3.16 14.23
N TYR A 191 -14.73 -3.75 15.42
CA TYR A 191 -14.31 -3.15 16.70
C TYR A 191 -12.80 -3.03 16.80
N GLU A 192 -12.08 -4.08 16.40
CA GLU A 192 -10.62 -4.04 16.40
C GLU A 192 -10.06 -3.00 15.43
N GLU A 193 -10.67 -2.87 14.27
CA GLU A 193 -10.29 -1.88 13.28
C GLU A 193 -10.48 -0.46 13.81
N LYS A 194 -11.61 -0.21 14.49
CA LYS A 194 -11.84 1.09 15.17
C LYS A 194 -10.84 1.35 16.28
N ASN A 195 -10.54 0.35 17.11
CA ASN A 195 -9.54 0.48 18.17
C ASN A 195 -8.14 0.77 17.60
N ARG A 196 -7.77 0.13 16.48
CA ARG A 196 -6.53 0.40 15.74
C ARG A 196 -6.49 1.81 15.17
N ALA A 197 -7.58 2.26 14.54
CA ALA A 197 -7.68 3.62 14.01
C ALA A 197 -7.54 4.69 15.10
N ALA A 198 -8.09 4.42 16.30
CA ALA A 198 -7.95 5.31 17.46
C ALA A 198 -6.50 5.40 18.02
N ASP A 199 -5.65 4.40 17.75
CA ASP A 199 -4.24 4.43 18.14
C ASP A 199 -3.35 5.16 17.11
N GLY A 200 -3.85 5.46 15.92
CA GLY A 200 -3.10 6.00 14.79
C GLY A 200 -3.52 7.38 14.31
N MET A 201 -3.12 7.70 13.09
CA MET A 201 -3.43 8.97 12.41
C MET A 201 -4.92 9.13 12.07
N GLY A 202 -5.68 8.04 12.02
CA GLY A 202 -7.11 8.05 11.68
C GLY A 202 -7.95 8.92 12.63
N ASP A 203 -7.65 8.89 13.93
CA ASP A 203 -8.35 9.74 14.91
C ASP A 203 -8.07 11.25 14.68
N LEU A 204 -6.85 11.60 14.29
CA LEU A 204 -6.50 12.99 13.95
C LEU A 204 -7.29 13.48 12.73
N LEU A 205 -7.39 12.68 11.67
CA LEU A 205 -8.15 13.04 10.48
C LEU A 205 -9.65 13.19 10.79
N ASN A 206 -10.24 12.30 11.59
CA ASN A 206 -11.62 12.41 12.02
C ASN A 206 -11.89 13.72 12.78
N ARG A 207 -10.96 14.15 13.63
CA ARG A 207 -11.08 15.43 14.36
C ARG A 207 -10.96 16.64 13.44
N ILE A 208 -10.06 16.58 12.46
CA ILE A 208 -9.91 17.60 11.43
C ILE A 208 -11.20 17.70 10.63
N PHE A 209 -11.72 16.59 10.14
CA PHE A 209 -12.95 16.57 9.36
C PHE A 209 -14.17 17.01 10.18
N GLY A 210 -14.26 16.61 11.46
CA GLY A 210 -15.29 17.09 12.37
C GLY A 210 -15.28 18.62 12.53
N ALA A 211 -14.11 19.23 12.62
CA ALA A 211 -13.97 20.69 12.69
C ALA A 211 -14.28 21.39 11.35
N VAL A 212 -13.82 20.82 10.23
CA VAL A 212 -13.95 21.41 8.89
C VAL A 212 -15.37 21.28 8.35
N PHE A 213 -15.96 20.09 8.43
CA PHE A 213 -17.28 19.79 7.85
C PHE A 213 -18.44 19.93 8.82
N LYS A 214 -18.17 20.14 10.12
CA LYS A 214 -19.17 20.45 11.17
C LYS A 214 -20.24 19.36 11.28
N THR A 215 -21.44 19.63 10.79
CA THR A 215 -22.59 18.72 10.81
C THR A 215 -22.86 18.02 9.49
N GLN A 216 -22.03 18.28 8.48
CA GLN A 216 -22.14 17.62 7.18
C GLN A 216 -21.70 16.15 7.26
N PRO A 217 -22.16 15.27 6.37
CA PRO A 217 -21.80 13.85 6.37
C PRO A 217 -20.30 13.56 6.41
N TYR A 218 -19.47 14.39 5.79
CA TYR A 218 -18.00 14.26 5.80
C TYR A 218 -17.35 14.52 7.16
N ALA A 219 -18.08 15.07 8.13
CA ALA A 219 -17.59 15.30 9.49
C ALA A 219 -17.50 14.02 10.34
N TYR A 220 -18.23 12.97 9.95
CA TYR A 220 -18.36 11.75 10.73
C TYR A 220 -17.36 10.66 10.26
N PRO A 221 -16.85 9.83 11.18
CA PRO A 221 -15.92 8.76 10.81
C PRO A 221 -16.58 7.71 9.92
N ILE A 222 -15.86 7.22 8.91
CA ILE A 222 -16.31 6.14 8.01
C ILE A 222 -16.71 4.88 8.80
N LEU A 223 -15.96 4.54 9.84
CA LEU A 223 -16.22 3.41 10.74
C LEU A 223 -17.46 3.62 11.64
N GLY A 224 -18.05 4.79 11.62
CA GLY A 224 -19.17 5.15 12.51
C GLY A 224 -18.74 5.48 13.93
N SER A 225 -19.70 5.94 14.75
CA SER A 225 -19.49 6.19 16.17
C SER A 225 -19.41 4.89 16.97
N THR A 226 -18.77 4.96 18.15
CA THR A 226 -18.74 3.85 19.12
C THR A 226 -20.14 3.41 19.54
N GLU A 227 -21.06 4.35 19.72
CA GLU A 227 -22.43 4.09 20.10
C GLU A 227 -23.19 3.31 19.01
N ASN A 228 -23.07 3.74 17.75
CA ASN A 228 -23.75 3.07 16.63
C ASN A 228 -23.18 1.67 16.38
N LEU A 229 -21.87 1.49 16.50
CA LEU A 229 -21.26 0.17 16.37
C LEU A 229 -21.67 -0.81 17.48
N LYS A 230 -21.94 -0.32 18.69
CA LYS A 230 -22.51 -1.16 19.77
C LYS A 230 -23.97 -1.55 19.53
N ASN A 231 -24.66 -0.88 18.63
CA ASN A 231 -26.09 -1.04 18.35
C ASN A 231 -26.36 -1.29 16.85
N PRO A 232 -25.67 -2.25 16.20
CA PRO A 232 -25.84 -2.50 14.78
C PRO A 232 -27.24 -3.06 14.52
N ARG A 233 -27.94 -2.56 13.49
CA ARG A 233 -29.21 -3.10 13.02
C ARG A 233 -29.04 -3.70 11.63
N GLN A 234 -29.34 -4.99 11.52
CA GLN A 234 -29.28 -5.66 10.22
C GLN A 234 -30.35 -5.16 9.26
N SER A 235 -31.53 -4.78 9.78
CA SER A 235 -32.62 -4.16 8.99
C SER A 235 -32.16 -2.89 8.24
N ASP A 236 -31.35 -2.04 8.89
CA ASP A 236 -30.79 -0.83 8.25
C ASP A 236 -29.78 -1.18 7.15
N MET A 237 -28.98 -2.23 7.34
CA MET A 237 -28.05 -2.71 6.31
C MET A 237 -28.76 -3.30 5.11
N VAL A 238 -29.86 -4.05 5.33
CA VAL A 238 -30.71 -4.53 4.25
C VAL A 238 -31.36 -3.37 3.48
N ALA A 239 -31.79 -2.32 4.18
CA ALA A 239 -32.34 -1.12 3.54
C ALA A 239 -31.26 -0.39 2.71
N PHE A 240 -30.03 -0.27 3.24
CA PHE A 240 -28.89 0.29 2.53
C PHE A 240 -28.58 -0.49 1.24
N TYR A 241 -28.49 -1.83 1.34
CA TYR A 241 -28.29 -2.70 0.17
C TYR A 241 -29.37 -2.51 -0.88
N LYS A 242 -30.65 -2.61 -0.51
CA LYS A 242 -31.77 -2.47 -1.46
C LYS A 242 -31.79 -1.12 -2.16
N LYS A 243 -31.37 -0.05 -1.48
CA LYS A 243 -31.34 1.29 -2.02
C LYS A 243 -30.17 1.53 -2.96
N TYR A 244 -28.96 1.11 -2.56
CA TYR A 244 -27.74 1.54 -3.23
C TYR A 244 -27.09 0.49 -4.12
N TYR A 245 -27.31 -0.82 -3.86
CA TYR A 245 -26.70 -1.92 -4.63
C TYR A 245 -27.59 -2.33 -5.81
N VAL A 246 -27.95 -1.35 -6.62
CA VAL A 246 -28.72 -1.52 -7.87
C VAL A 246 -27.80 -1.29 -9.08
N ALA A 247 -28.03 -2.02 -10.16
CA ALA A 247 -27.16 -2.02 -11.34
C ALA A 247 -26.89 -0.61 -11.90
N SER A 248 -27.90 0.26 -11.93
CA SER A 248 -27.78 1.65 -12.39
C SER A 248 -26.88 2.54 -11.53
N ASN A 249 -26.54 2.11 -10.30
CA ASN A 249 -25.66 2.78 -9.35
C ASN A 249 -24.29 2.12 -9.24
N MET A 250 -23.93 1.22 -10.17
CA MET A 250 -22.70 0.44 -10.15
C MET A 250 -21.92 0.57 -11.45
N CYS A 251 -20.61 0.42 -11.34
CA CYS A 251 -19.70 0.28 -12.47
C CYS A 251 -18.84 -0.95 -12.31
N LEU A 252 -18.76 -1.74 -13.37
CA LEU A 252 -17.80 -2.81 -13.54
C LEU A 252 -16.61 -2.30 -14.34
N ILE A 253 -15.39 -2.51 -13.81
CA ILE A 253 -14.15 -2.07 -14.42
C ILE A 253 -13.26 -3.30 -14.63
N LEU A 254 -12.81 -3.53 -15.87
CA LEU A 254 -11.83 -4.55 -16.22
C LEU A 254 -10.68 -3.87 -16.97
N CYS A 255 -9.47 -3.95 -16.43
CA CYS A 255 -8.26 -3.41 -17.03
C CYS A 255 -7.20 -4.52 -17.13
N GLY A 256 -6.58 -4.69 -18.28
CA GLY A 256 -5.49 -5.64 -18.47
C GLY A 256 -5.67 -6.56 -19.67
N ASP A 257 -5.21 -7.79 -19.53
CA ASP A 257 -5.16 -8.78 -20.60
C ASP A 257 -6.56 -9.33 -20.91
N ILE A 258 -7.36 -8.49 -21.54
CA ILE A 258 -8.71 -8.77 -22.03
C ILE A 258 -8.85 -8.31 -23.49
N THR A 259 -9.75 -8.93 -24.23
CA THR A 259 -10.20 -8.45 -25.54
C THR A 259 -11.65 -7.99 -25.43
N PRO A 260 -11.95 -6.69 -25.58
CA PRO A 260 -13.29 -6.12 -25.45
C PRO A 260 -14.18 -6.43 -26.67
N ASP A 261 -14.50 -7.70 -26.89
CA ASP A 261 -15.28 -8.21 -28.01
C ASP A 261 -16.75 -8.52 -27.63
N ALA A 262 -17.47 -9.13 -28.57
CA ALA A 262 -18.84 -9.56 -28.36
C ALA A 262 -18.97 -10.73 -27.39
N SER A 263 -17.95 -11.61 -27.31
CA SER A 263 -17.94 -12.75 -26.39
C SER A 263 -17.84 -12.28 -24.94
N LEU A 264 -16.92 -11.36 -24.67
CA LEU A 264 -16.81 -10.76 -23.34
C LEU A 264 -18.10 -9.99 -22.95
N THR A 265 -18.68 -9.25 -23.89
CA THR A 265 -19.95 -8.54 -23.64
C THR A 265 -21.08 -9.52 -23.29
N ALA A 266 -21.21 -10.63 -24.01
CA ALA A 266 -22.20 -11.66 -23.73
C ALA A 266 -21.99 -12.33 -22.37
N LEU A 267 -20.72 -12.57 -21.96
CA LEU A 267 -20.38 -13.09 -20.65
C LEU A 267 -20.79 -12.12 -19.54
N LEU A 268 -20.54 -10.82 -19.72
CA LEU A 268 -20.92 -9.78 -18.76
C LEU A 268 -22.43 -9.66 -18.61
N GLU A 269 -23.18 -9.74 -19.70
CA GLU A 269 -24.66 -9.79 -19.67
C GLU A 269 -25.17 -11.06 -18.94
N LYS A 270 -24.58 -12.23 -19.23
CA LYS A 270 -24.94 -13.51 -18.59
C LYS A 270 -24.70 -13.48 -17.07
N THR A 271 -23.70 -12.76 -16.60
CA THR A 271 -23.27 -12.72 -15.20
C THR A 271 -23.78 -11.48 -14.46
N PHE A 272 -23.25 -10.30 -14.75
CA PHE A 272 -23.62 -9.04 -14.10
C PHE A 272 -24.99 -8.51 -14.54
N GLY A 273 -25.51 -8.92 -15.69
CA GLY A 273 -26.89 -8.60 -16.10
C GLY A 273 -27.96 -9.14 -15.14
N ARG A 274 -27.61 -10.10 -14.26
CA ARG A 274 -28.50 -10.63 -13.20
C ARG A 274 -28.63 -9.73 -11.97
N VAL A 275 -27.73 -8.75 -11.80
CA VAL A 275 -27.79 -7.81 -10.68
C VAL A 275 -29.09 -7.02 -10.72
N GLN A 276 -29.72 -6.83 -9.56
CA GLN A 276 -31.01 -6.20 -9.45
C GLN A 276 -31.06 -4.83 -10.12
N THR A 277 -32.13 -4.58 -10.87
CA THR A 277 -32.42 -3.27 -11.46
C THR A 277 -33.02 -2.34 -10.42
N GLY A 278 -32.85 -1.03 -10.60
CA GLY A 278 -33.47 -0.03 -9.76
C GLY A 278 -33.18 1.37 -10.28
N PRO A 279 -33.92 2.39 -9.82
CA PRO A 279 -33.60 3.77 -10.16
C PRO A 279 -32.23 4.14 -9.56
N VAL A 280 -31.53 5.08 -10.18
CA VAL A 280 -30.34 5.67 -9.59
C VAL A 280 -30.72 6.31 -8.25
N PRO A 281 -30.11 5.93 -7.13
CA PRO A 281 -30.49 6.47 -5.82
C PRO A 281 -30.22 7.97 -5.76
N GLU A 282 -31.18 8.71 -5.20
CA GLU A 282 -30.97 10.11 -4.86
C GLU A 282 -29.98 10.19 -3.69
N ARG A 283 -28.91 10.98 -3.86
CA ARG A 283 -27.89 11.25 -2.85
C ARG A 283 -27.91 12.71 -2.47
N GLY A 284 -27.84 12.99 -1.18
CA GLY A 284 -27.77 14.37 -0.69
C GLY A 284 -26.49 15.07 -1.15
N TYR A 285 -26.60 16.33 -1.60
CA TYR A 285 -25.47 17.19 -1.85
C TYR A 285 -24.93 17.75 -0.54
N SER A 286 -23.65 17.55 -0.26
CA SER A 286 -23.01 17.86 1.02
C SER A 286 -21.79 18.78 0.83
N PRO A 287 -21.98 20.04 0.40
CA PRO A 287 -20.88 20.96 0.17
C PRO A 287 -20.16 21.30 1.47
N MET A 288 -18.91 21.75 1.36
CA MET A 288 -18.18 22.29 2.50
C MET A 288 -18.95 23.51 3.07
N PRO A 289 -19.20 23.55 4.39
CA PRO A 289 -19.90 24.67 5.03
C PRO A 289 -19.19 26.00 4.80
N ASP A 290 -19.93 27.09 4.82
CA ASP A 290 -19.34 28.42 4.73
C ASP A 290 -18.47 28.70 5.97
N ILE A 291 -17.29 29.24 5.70
CA ILE A 291 -16.27 29.56 6.70
C ILE A 291 -16.46 31.01 7.13
N GLN A 292 -16.56 31.23 8.42
CA GLN A 292 -16.60 32.57 8.99
C GLN A 292 -15.19 33.14 9.22
N ALA A 293 -15.05 34.46 9.11
CA ALA A 293 -13.78 35.12 9.41
C ALA A 293 -13.36 34.87 10.86
N GLY A 294 -12.11 34.46 11.07
CA GLY A 294 -11.56 34.18 12.40
C GLY A 294 -11.96 32.83 13.01
N GLU A 295 -12.55 31.94 12.25
CA GLU A 295 -12.95 30.62 12.71
C GLU A 295 -11.73 29.78 13.14
N ARG A 296 -11.78 29.23 14.39
CA ARG A 296 -10.64 28.56 14.98
C ARG A 296 -11.09 27.37 15.84
N TYR A 297 -10.41 26.23 15.66
CA TYR A 297 -10.60 25.02 16.47
C TYR A 297 -9.28 24.54 17.04
N GLU A 298 -9.32 23.85 18.19
CA GLU A 298 -8.16 23.23 18.83
C GLU A 298 -8.17 21.73 18.64
N VAL A 299 -7.03 21.16 18.25
CA VAL A 299 -6.82 19.71 18.12
C VAL A 299 -5.73 19.29 19.10
N LYS A 300 -6.07 18.39 20.06
CA LYS A 300 -5.12 17.85 21.01
C LYS A 300 -4.15 16.89 20.33
N LEU A 301 -2.85 17.13 20.48
CA LEU A 301 -1.77 16.23 20.04
C LEU A 301 -0.74 16.05 21.15
N PRO A 302 -0.21 14.81 21.36
CA PRO A 302 0.76 14.52 22.45
C PRO A 302 2.20 14.92 22.07
N ILE A 303 2.38 15.99 21.33
CA ILE A 303 3.69 16.53 20.90
C ILE A 303 3.97 17.78 21.74
N PRO A 304 4.89 17.75 22.71
CA PRO A 304 5.22 18.92 23.51
C PRO A 304 6.06 19.93 22.71
N ILE A 305 6.07 21.18 23.16
CA ILE A 305 6.96 22.27 22.76
C ILE A 305 6.71 22.82 21.34
N ILE A 306 6.35 22.01 20.37
CA ILE A 306 6.16 22.43 18.97
C ILE A 306 4.74 22.96 18.79
N GLY A 307 4.59 24.22 18.40
CA GLY A 307 3.33 24.78 17.91
C GLY A 307 3.06 24.33 16.47
N ALA A 308 1.79 24.15 16.12
CA ALA A 308 1.38 23.91 14.74
C ALA A 308 0.00 24.51 14.49
N GLU A 309 -0.22 25.04 13.31
CA GLU A 309 -1.52 25.45 12.79
C GLU A 309 -1.70 24.90 11.40
N ALA A 310 -2.96 24.58 11.01
CA ALA A 310 -3.34 24.39 9.63
C ALA A 310 -4.40 25.45 9.29
N LEU A 311 -4.18 26.15 8.20
CA LEU A 311 -5.10 27.14 7.62
C LEU A 311 -5.87 26.44 6.52
N ILE A 312 -7.16 26.23 6.70
CA ILE A 312 -8.00 25.49 5.77
C ILE A 312 -8.93 26.46 5.03
N PHE A 313 -8.77 26.49 3.72
CA PHE A 313 -9.59 27.29 2.80
C PHE A 313 -10.57 26.36 2.07
N LYS A 314 -11.75 26.88 1.71
CA LYS A 314 -12.65 26.20 0.78
C LYS A 314 -12.00 26.16 -0.61
N SER A 315 -12.11 25.02 -1.30
CA SER A 315 -11.54 24.84 -2.62
C SER A 315 -12.54 24.23 -3.60
N PRO A 316 -12.28 24.27 -4.93
CA PRO A 316 -13.08 23.55 -5.89
C PRO A 316 -12.84 22.04 -5.76
N THR A 317 -13.82 21.25 -6.13
CA THR A 317 -13.63 19.80 -6.29
C THR A 317 -12.77 19.52 -7.54
N VAL A 318 -12.20 18.31 -7.64
CA VAL A 318 -11.13 17.97 -8.60
C VAL A 318 -11.45 18.28 -10.08
N TYR A 319 -12.72 18.22 -10.46
CA TYR A 319 -13.17 18.45 -11.85
C TYR A 319 -13.92 19.78 -12.07
N GLU A 320 -13.89 20.67 -11.07
CA GLU A 320 -14.36 22.04 -11.30
C GLU A 320 -13.30 22.85 -12.07
N PRO A 321 -13.72 23.85 -12.85
CA PRO A 321 -12.82 24.57 -13.78
C PRO A 321 -11.56 25.13 -13.13
N ASP A 322 -11.65 25.65 -11.91
CA ASP A 322 -10.54 26.29 -11.21
C ASP A 322 -9.60 25.30 -10.50
N ALA A 323 -9.96 24.00 -10.44
CA ALA A 323 -9.22 23.02 -9.64
C ALA A 323 -7.75 22.91 -10.06
N VAL A 324 -7.50 22.80 -11.37
CA VAL A 324 -6.15 22.63 -11.91
C VAL A 324 -5.30 23.88 -11.68
N ALA A 325 -5.90 25.08 -11.80
CA ALA A 325 -5.22 26.34 -11.54
C ALA A 325 -4.85 26.50 -10.05
N LEU A 326 -5.73 26.06 -9.13
CA LEU A 326 -5.45 26.07 -7.71
C LEU A 326 -4.40 25.01 -7.33
N ASP A 327 -4.41 23.81 -7.95
CA ASP A 327 -3.38 22.80 -7.77
C ASP A 327 -2.00 23.34 -8.16
N LEU A 328 -1.91 24.08 -9.27
CA LEU A 328 -0.67 24.73 -9.68
C LEU A 328 -0.27 25.87 -8.71
N ALA A 329 -1.23 26.62 -8.16
CA ALA A 329 -0.97 27.60 -7.10
C ALA A 329 -0.41 26.94 -5.82
N ASN A 330 -0.97 25.77 -5.41
CA ASN A 330 -0.43 24.97 -4.30
C ASN A 330 1.01 24.50 -4.57
N LYS A 331 1.31 24.05 -5.81
CA LYS A 331 2.67 23.63 -6.19
C LYS A 331 3.66 24.81 -6.24
N LEU A 332 3.22 26.02 -6.62
CA LEU A 332 4.05 27.23 -6.51
C LEU A 332 4.38 27.55 -5.05
N LEU A 333 3.46 27.28 -4.14
CA LEU A 333 3.68 27.43 -2.70
C LEU A 333 4.58 26.32 -2.16
N SER A 334 4.28 25.07 -2.45
CA SER A 334 4.97 23.91 -1.88
C SER A 334 5.04 22.77 -2.89
N ASN A 335 6.25 22.39 -3.26
CA ASN A 335 6.54 21.27 -4.16
C ASN A 335 7.68 20.36 -3.63
N GLY A 336 8.12 20.60 -2.39
CA GLY A 336 9.20 19.87 -1.75
C GLY A 336 10.61 20.23 -2.23
N LYS A 337 10.76 21.24 -3.10
CA LYS A 337 12.03 21.64 -3.73
C LYS A 337 12.28 23.16 -3.63
N ALA A 338 11.57 23.93 -4.43
CA ALA A 338 11.82 25.35 -4.61
C ALA A 338 10.53 26.20 -4.54
N GLY A 339 9.47 25.70 -3.91
CA GLY A 339 8.25 26.46 -3.65
C GLY A 339 8.48 27.62 -2.70
N LEU A 340 7.56 28.56 -2.67
CA LEU A 340 7.68 29.75 -1.83
C LEU A 340 7.67 29.41 -0.33
N LEU A 341 6.90 28.40 0.09
CA LEU A 341 6.91 27.89 1.45
C LEU A 341 8.14 27.00 1.73
N ASP A 342 8.58 26.22 0.73
CA ASP A 342 9.79 25.42 0.83
C ASP A 342 11.01 26.32 1.06
N SER A 343 11.06 27.50 0.44
CA SER A 343 12.11 28.50 0.66
C SER A 343 12.16 28.96 2.12
N LEU A 344 11.00 29.17 2.77
CA LEU A 344 10.96 29.54 4.21
C LEU A 344 11.51 28.43 5.10
N VAL A 345 11.31 27.15 4.72
CA VAL A 345 11.86 26.01 5.43
C VAL A 345 13.36 25.88 5.17
N ASN A 346 13.79 25.99 3.91
CA ASN A 346 15.20 25.90 3.51
C ASN A 346 16.04 27.06 4.11
N GLU A 347 15.47 28.24 4.28
CA GLU A 347 16.09 29.39 4.95
C GLU A 347 15.96 29.32 6.48
N HIS A 348 15.42 28.24 7.03
CA HIS A 348 15.17 28.04 8.48
C HIS A 348 14.33 29.14 9.11
N GLN A 349 13.40 29.69 8.37
CA GLN A 349 12.42 30.62 8.92
C GLN A 349 11.24 29.88 9.56
N LEU A 350 10.93 28.67 9.06
CA LEU A 350 9.96 27.74 9.60
C LEU A 350 10.63 26.38 9.83
N MET A 351 10.03 25.53 10.65
CA MET A 351 10.39 24.11 10.77
C MET A 351 9.77 23.32 9.63
N MET A 352 8.51 23.60 9.29
CA MET A 352 7.75 22.95 8.22
C MET A 352 6.62 23.83 7.75
N SER A 353 6.40 23.87 6.45
CA SER A 353 5.19 24.41 5.84
C SER A 353 4.94 23.68 4.54
N LEU A 354 3.68 23.36 4.26
CA LEU A 354 3.25 22.76 3.00
C LEU A 354 1.82 23.17 2.68
N ALA A 355 1.49 23.19 1.40
CA ALA A 355 0.15 23.40 0.88
C ALA A 355 -0.35 22.11 0.19
N ALA A 356 -1.56 21.67 0.50
CA ALA A 356 -2.17 20.48 -0.09
C ALA A 356 -3.69 20.60 -0.09
N SER A 357 -4.32 20.02 -1.13
CA SER A 357 -5.78 19.92 -1.22
C SER A 357 -6.26 18.54 -0.82
N ILE A 358 -7.46 18.48 -0.24
CA ILE A 358 -8.24 17.27 -0.02
C ILE A 358 -9.62 17.47 -0.60
N GLY A 359 -10.13 16.47 -1.35
CA GLY A 359 -11.41 16.59 -2.03
C GLY A 359 -12.23 15.31 -1.96
N PHE A 360 -13.53 15.50 -1.84
CA PHE A 360 -14.60 14.51 -1.95
C PHE A 360 -15.45 14.82 -3.19
N ASP A 361 -16.54 14.09 -3.41
CA ASP A 361 -17.40 14.35 -4.56
C ASP A 361 -18.07 15.73 -4.49
N ASP A 362 -18.56 16.12 -3.30
CA ASP A 362 -19.35 17.35 -3.11
C ASP A 362 -18.58 18.50 -2.44
N ALA A 363 -17.41 18.23 -1.87
CA ALA A 363 -16.69 19.19 -1.05
C ALA A 363 -15.18 19.03 -1.17
N ALA A 364 -14.47 20.15 -1.14
CA ALA A 364 -13.01 20.14 -1.12
C ALA A 364 -12.46 21.30 -0.30
N GLY A 365 -11.27 21.13 0.25
CA GLY A 365 -10.53 22.14 0.98
C GLY A 365 -9.05 22.13 0.62
N THR A 366 -8.42 23.28 0.57
CA THR A 366 -6.97 23.39 0.50
C THR A 366 -6.43 23.82 1.86
N GLY A 367 -5.41 23.09 2.36
CA GLY A 367 -4.82 23.34 3.66
C GLY A 367 -3.37 23.82 3.55
N VAL A 368 -3.02 24.81 4.37
CA VAL A 368 -1.63 25.25 4.51
C VAL A 368 -1.17 25.00 5.94
N ILE A 369 -0.20 24.10 6.10
CA ILE A 369 0.38 23.77 7.40
C ILE A 369 1.45 24.79 7.76
N VAL A 370 1.45 25.23 9.01
CA VAL A 370 2.40 26.20 9.57
C VAL A 370 3.00 25.63 10.86
N ILE A 371 4.29 25.30 10.83
CA ILE A 371 5.05 24.86 12.03
C ILE A 371 6.24 25.81 12.19
N PRO A 372 6.21 26.68 13.24
CA PRO A 372 7.32 27.59 13.52
C PRO A 372 8.57 26.81 13.94
N LYS A 373 9.72 27.49 13.94
CA LYS A 373 10.92 26.99 14.65
C LYS A 373 10.60 26.61 16.09
N VAL A 374 11.39 25.73 16.64
CA VAL A 374 11.35 25.45 18.09
C VAL A 374 11.52 26.78 18.85
N PHE A 375 10.57 27.07 19.76
CA PHE A 375 10.42 28.34 20.46
C PHE A 375 10.07 29.56 19.58
N GLY A 376 9.82 29.38 18.28
CA GLY A 376 9.33 30.43 17.38
C GLY A 376 7.89 30.86 17.71
N LYS A 377 7.57 32.13 17.44
CA LYS A 377 6.21 32.65 17.63
C LYS A 377 5.30 32.21 16.48
N MET A 378 4.18 31.57 16.80
CA MET A 378 3.19 31.13 15.80
C MET A 378 2.66 32.31 14.96
N LYS A 379 2.40 33.46 15.59
CA LYS A 379 1.96 34.67 14.88
C LYS A 379 2.91 35.03 13.75
N THR A 380 4.21 35.11 14.03
CA THR A 380 5.24 35.47 13.02
C THR A 380 5.34 34.41 11.92
N ALA A 381 5.24 33.14 12.29
CA ALA A 381 5.26 32.04 11.31
C ALA A 381 4.06 32.13 10.34
N ARG A 382 2.87 32.37 10.88
CA ARG A 382 1.65 32.55 10.09
C ARG A 382 1.72 33.79 9.18
N GLU A 383 2.20 34.91 9.70
CA GLU A 383 2.40 36.13 8.90
C GLU A 383 3.30 35.88 7.70
N ARG A 384 4.43 35.19 7.87
CA ARG A 384 5.33 34.80 6.77
C ARG A 384 4.66 33.89 5.74
N VAL A 385 3.87 32.94 6.17
CA VAL A 385 3.09 32.06 5.27
C VAL A 385 2.08 32.88 4.49
N MET A 386 1.34 33.78 5.16
CA MET A 386 0.35 34.64 4.49
C MET A 386 1.01 35.57 3.47
N GLU A 387 2.23 36.07 3.71
CA GLU A 387 3.00 36.83 2.73
C GLU A 387 3.32 36.00 1.47
N GLN A 388 3.58 34.66 1.59
CA GLN A 388 3.82 33.84 0.41
C GLN A 388 2.52 33.57 -0.39
N LEU A 389 1.40 33.37 0.31
CA LEU A 389 0.09 33.29 -0.34
C LEU A 389 -0.22 34.61 -1.11
N GLN A 390 0.06 35.73 -0.49
CA GLN A 390 -0.12 37.04 -1.13
C GLN A 390 0.73 37.21 -2.40
N LYS A 391 1.98 36.72 -2.40
CA LYS A 391 2.83 36.75 -3.59
C LYS A 391 2.19 35.97 -4.75
N VAL A 392 1.57 34.81 -4.50
CA VAL A 392 0.87 34.05 -5.55
C VAL A 392 -0.35 34.80 -6.03
N MET A 393 -1.14 35.40 -5.13
CA MET A 393 -2.30 36.22 -5.49
C MET A 393 -1.93 37.47 -6.30
N ASP A 394 -0.76 38.06 -6.04
CA ASP A 394 -0.26 39.23 -6.77
C ASP A 394 0.48 38.87 -8.08
N GLY A 395 0.65 37.55 -8.36
CA GLY A 395 1.38 37.08 -9.51
C GLY A 395 2.91 37.26 -9.40
N ASN A 396 3.43 37.42 -8.19
CA ASN A 396 4.86 37.58 -7.91
C ASN A 396 5.61 36.25 -7.93
N PHE A 397 5.54 35.54 -9.07
CA PHE A 397 6.29 34.30 -9.35
C PHE A 397 6.72 34.32 -10.83
N SER A 398 7.77 33.56 -11.15
CA SER A 398 8.30 33.54 -12.51
C SER A 398 7.48 32.62 -13.43
N GLU A 399 7.31 33.02 -14.68
CA GLU A 399 6.69 32.19 -15.71
C GLU A 399 7.52 30.92 -15.97
N THR A 400 8.84 31.01 -15.92
CA THR A 400 9.74 29.87 -16.09
C THR A 400 9.48 28.79 -15.01
N GLN A 401 9.30 29.22 -13.76
CA GLN A 401 8.96 28.28 -12.66
C GLN A 401 7.56 27.67 -12.87
N MET A 402 6.59 28.48 -13.26
CA MET A 402 5.23 28.02 -13.54
C MET A 402 5.23 26.97 -14.67
N GLU A 403 5.90 27.24 -15.79
CA GLU A 403 6.00 26.28 -16.90
C GLU A 403 6.73 25.00 -16.53
N ALA A 404 7.72 25.07 -15.64
CA ALA A 404 8.38 23.89 -15.10
C ALA A 404 7.43 23.03 -14.26
N LEU A 405 6.63 23.65 -13.40
CA LEU A 405 5.62 22.94 -12.58
C LEU A 405 4.48 22.36 -13.43
N LYS A 406 4.04 23.05 -14.48
CA LYS A 406 3.07 22.51 -15.45
C LYS A 406 3.59 21.24 -16.10
N ARG A 407 4.87 21.20 -16.54
CA ARG A 407 5.50 19.99 -17.08
C ARG A 407 5.55 18.87 -16.05
N GLU A 408 5.87 19.17 -14.79
CA GLU A 408 5.85 18.21 -13.70
C GLU A 408 4.45 17.63 -13.47
N MET A 409 3.42 18.47 -13.41
CA MET A 409 2.01 18.02 -13.28
C MET A 409 1.54 17.13 -14.44
N VAL A 410 1.92 17.48 -15.67
CA VAL A 410 1.61 16.65 -16.86
C VAL A 410 2.31 15.30 -16.76
N MET A 411 3.59 15.31 -16.36
CA MET A 411 4.37 14.08 -16.20
C MET A 411 3.77 13.17 -15.11
N GLU A 412 3.42 13.73 -13.95
CA GLU A 412 2.75 12.99 -12.87
C GLU A 412 1.44 12.36 -13.36
N ALA A 413 0.59 13.14 -14.03
CA ALA A 413 -0.67 12.65 -14.57
C ALA A 413 -0.47 11.55 -15.64
N GLN A 414 0.57 11.63 -16.46
CA GLN A 414 0.90 10.61 -17.44
C GLN A 414 1.44 9.33 -16.76
N GLN A 415 2.24 9.45 -15.70
CA GLN A 415 2.75 8.32 -14.93
C GLN A 415 1.63 7.56 -14.22
N GLU A 416 0.59 8.24 -13.74
CA GLU A 416 -0.61 7.61 -13.16
C GLU A 416 -1.37 6.74 -14.17
N LEU A 417 -1.13 6.87 -15.47
CA LEU A 417 -1.74 6.06 -16.53
C LEU A 417 -0.85 4.89 -16.99
N GLU A 418 0.35 4.72 -16.44
CA GLU A 418 1.31 3.73 -16.93
C GLU A 418 0.97 2.29 -16.58
N THR A 419 0.32 2.04 -15.42
CA THR A 419 0.05 0.66 -14.97
C THR A 419 -1.43 0.28 -15.07
N ILE A 420 -1.69 -1.01 -15.29
CA ILE A 420 -3.06 -1.57 -15.30
C ILE A 420 -3.81 -1.18 -14.02
N SER A 421 -3.17 -1.34 -12.87
CA SER A 421 -3.81 -1.06 -11.57
C SER A 421 -4.08 0.43 -11.35
N SER A 422 -3.16 1.31 -11.76
CA SER A 422 -3.37 2.76 -11.59
C SER A 422 -4.46 3.28 -12.53
N ARG A 423 -4.52 2.81 -13.78
CA ARG A 423 -5.64 3.15 -14.68
C ARG A 423 -7.00 2.70 -14.12
N ALA A 424 -7.05 1.46 -13.60
CA ALA A 424 -8.27 0.97 -12.97
C ALA A 424 -8.69 1.82 -11.76
N GLN A 425 -7.75 2.24 -10.92
CA GLN A 425 -8.04 3.13 -9.79
C GLN A 425 -8.53 4.52 -10.23
N GLN A 426 -7.96 5.08 -11.31
CA GLN A 426 -8.48 6.32 -11.89
C GLN A 426 -9.93 6.15 -12.37
N LEU A 427 -10.26 5.04 -13.03
CA LEU A 427 -11.63 4.74 -13.44
C LEU A 427 -12.58 4.61 -12.24
N VAL A 428 -12.15 3.95 -11.15
CA VAL A 428 -12.95 3.88 -9.90
C VAL A 428 -13.31 5.29 -9.40
N MET A 429 -12.36 6.21 -9.39
CA MET A 429 -12.57 7.58 -8.90
C MET A 429 -13.43 8.42 -9.86
N LEU A 430 -13.31 8.22 -11.17
CA LEU A 430 -14.08 8.93 -12.18
C LEU A 430 -15.58 8.61 -12.09
N TYR A 431 -15.91 7.32 -11.90
CA TYR A 431 -17.31 6.87 -11.91
C TYR A 431 -18.15 7.59 -10.85
N THR A 432 -17.63 7.73 -9.63
CA THR A 432 -18.38 8.37 -8.54
C THR A 432 -18.63 9.84 -8.80
N LYS A 433 -17.72 10.49 -9.50
CA LYS A 433 -17.79 11.92 -9.87
C LYS A 433 -18.63 12.17 -11.12
N GLY A 434 -19.18 11.10 -11.74
CA GLY A 434 -19.94 11.21 -12.99
C GLY A 434 -19.07 11.68 -14.16
N LYS A 435 -17.78 11.34 -14.14
CA LYS A 435 -16.77 11.69 -15.14
C LYS A 435 -16.40 10.48 -15.98
N THR A 436 -15.82 10.73 -17.15
CA THR A 436 -15.40 9.73 -18.12
C THR A 436 -13.89 9.69 -18.27
N TRP A 437 -13.38 8.71 -19.00
CA TRP A 437 -11.94 8.66 -19.31
C TRP A 437 -11.44 9.91 -20.04
N GLN A 438 -12.27 10.51 -20.89
CA GLN A 438 -11.95 11.73 -21.62
C GLN A 438 -11.64 12.91 -20.67
N ASP A 439 -12.35 13.00 -19.53
CA ASP A 439 -12.10 14.06 -18.54
C ASP A 439 -10.67 14.02 -17.96
N ILE A 440 -10.02 12.84 -17.87
CA ILE A 440 -8.60 12.76 -17.49
C ILE A 440 -7.70 13.35 -18.58
N LEU A 441 -7.96 13.01 -19.85
CA LEU A 441 -7.17 13.51 -20.98
C LEU A 441 -7.34 15.02 -21.11
N ASP A 442 -8.57 15.49 -21.01
CA ASP A 442 -8.89 16.93 -21.04
C ASP A 442 -8.23 17.69 -19.88
N ARG A 443 -8.15 17.06 -18.68
CA ARG A 443 -7.44 17.65 -17.55
C ARG A 443 -5.95 17.81 -17.82
N ILE A 444 -5.30 16.81 -18.46
CA ILE A 444 -3.88 16.92 -18.87
C ILE A 444 -3.68 18.05 -19.86
N ASP A 445 -4.59 18.20 -20.84
CA ASP A 445 -4.52 19.28 -21.80
C ASP A 445 -4.81 20.64 -21.16
N HIS A 446 -5.72 20.71 -20.20
CA HIS A 446 -5.97 21.91 -19.42
C HIS A 446 -4.73 22.36 -18.61
N ILE A 447 -3.98 21.42 -17.99
CA ILE A 447 -2.71 21.76 -17.33
C ILE A 447 -1.75 22.47 -18.30
N ARG A 448 -1.63 21.93 -19.54
CA ARG A 448 -0.76 22.52 -20.56
C ARG A 448 -1.16 23.96 -20.96
N GLN A 449 -2.46 24.24 -20.96
CA GLN A 449 -3.02 25.52 -21.41
C GLN A 449 -3.11 26.60 -20.32
N LEU A 450 -2.91 26.24 -19.02
CA LEU A 450 -2.97 27.20 -17.92
C LEU A 450 -2.08 28.40 -18.15
N THR A 451 -2.63 29.58 -17.92
CA THR A 451 -1.92 30.87 -17.96
C THR A 451 -1.64 31.39 -16.54
N LYS A 452 -0.72 32.31 -16.42
CA LYS A 452 -0.44 32.98 -15.15
C LYS A 452 -1.68 33.68 -14.59
N SER A 453 -2.53 34.26 -15.46
CA SER A 453 -3.78 34.91 -15.04
C SER A 453 -4.77 33.92 -14.40
N ASP A 454 -4.84 32.67 -14.90
CA ASP A 454 -5.73 31.66 -14.35
C ASP A 454 -5.30 31.29 -12.93
N VAL A 455 -4.00 31.10 -12.72
CA VAL A 455 -3.43 30.76 -11.41
C VAL A 455 -3.67 31.92 -10.41
N VAL A 456 -3.44 33.14 -10.82
CA VAL A 456 -3.68 34.34 -9.98
C VAL A 456 -5.17 34.48 -9.65
N ALA A 457 -6.05 34.25 -10.62
CA ALA A 457 -7.49 34.33 -10.41
C ALA A 457 -7.96 33.25 -9.41
N ALA A 458 -7.50 32.01 -9.56
CA ALA A 458 -7.78 30.91 -8.63
C ALA A 458 -7.24 31.23 -7.24
N ALA A 459 -5.99 31.65 -7.12
CA ALA A 459 -5.40 32.01 -5.84
C ALA A 459 -6.18 33.12 -5.11
N LYS A 460 -6.57 34.18 -5.83
CA LYS A 460 -7.39 35.29 -5.26
C LYS A 460 -8.77 34.83 -4.81
N LYS A 461 -9.37 33.87 -5.53
CA LYS A 461 -10.69 33.36 -5.22
C LYS A 461 -10.69 32.48 -3.98
N TYR A 462 -9.70 31.63 -3.83
CA TYR A 462 -9.69 30.57 -2.82
C TYR A 462 -8.83 30.89 -1.59
N TYR A 463 -7.70 31.60 -1.70
CA TYR A 463 -6.95 32.08 -0.53
C TYR A 463 -7.54 33.35 0.06
N SER A 464 -8.82 33.25 0.45
CA SER A 464 -9.56 34.39 0.99
C SER A 464 -9.24 34.63 2.47
N ALA A 465 -9.77 35.73 3.03
CA ALA A 465 -9.72 35.99 4.47
C ALA A 465 -10.60 35.01 5.30
N HIS A 466 -11.44 34.22 4.64
CA HIS A 466 -12.34 33.24 5.26
C HIS A 466 -11.67 31.87 5.22
N TYR A 467 -10.97 31.52 6.32
CA TYR A 467 -10.34 30.23 6.52
C TYR A 467 -10.49 29.74 7.94
N ILE A 468 -10.48 28.42 8.12
CA ILE A 468 -10.48 27.78 9.43
C ILE A 468 -9.03 27.67 9.90
N THR A 469 -8.75 28.10 11.13
CA THR A 469 -7.49 27.80 11.80
C THR A 469 -7.65 26.59 12.69
N LEU A 470 -6.99 25.50 12.35
CA LEU A 470 -6.85 24.34 13.23
C LEU A 470 -5.56 24.47 14.04
N ALA A 471 -5.68 24.79 15.31
CA ALA A 471 -4.52 24.99 16.17
C ALA A 471 -4.24 23.73 17.00
N LYS A 472 -2.99 23.32 17.01
CA LYS A 472 -2.53 22.25 17.89
C LYS A 472 -2.53 22.71 19.35
N LYS A 473 -3.19 21.94 20.21
CA LYS A 473 -3.08 22.01 21.66
C LYS A 473 -2.31 20.81 22.20
N TYR A 474 -1.36 21.04 23.13
CA TYR A 474 -0.69 19.93 23.78
C TYR A 474 -1.66 19.14 24.65
N GLY A 475 -1.69 17.84 24.52
CA GLY A 475 -2.50 16.93 25.32
C GLY A 475 -2.72 15.59 24.63
N THR A 476 -3.03 14.57 25.41
CA THR A 476 -3.46 13.29 24.87
C THR A 476 -4.94 13.40 24.52
N PRO A 477 -5.37 13.06 23.28
CA PRO A 477 -6.77 12.99 22.96
C PRO A 477 -7.46 11.92 23.78
N ASP A 478 -8.73 12.14 24.10
CA ASP A 478 -9.57 11.12 24.73
C ASP A 478 -9.81 10.02 23.68
N LYS A 479 -9.47 8.77 24.02
CA LYS A 479 -9.64 7.63 23.13
C LYS A 479 -10.91 6.88 23.51
N GLU A 480 -11.86 6.79 22.58
CA GLU A 480 -12.97 5.88 22.71
C GLU A 480 -12.50 4.46 22.38
N THR A 481 -12.79 3.51 23.24
CA THR A 481 -12.50 2.09 23.02
C THR A 481 -13.78 1.28 23.16
N ILE A 482 -13.91 0.28 22.33
CA ILE A 482 -15.02 -0.67 22.39
C ILE A 482 -14.50 -1.96 23.04
N LYS A 483 -15.12 -2.37 24.15
CA LYS A 483 -14.91 -3.71 24.70
C LYS A 483 -15.75 -4.70 23.93
N GLN A 484 -15.16 -5.82 23.58
CA GLN A 484 -15.89 -6.94 23.01
C GLN A 484 -16.76 -7.60 24.09
N PRO A 485 -17.99 -7.99 23.75
CA PRO A 485 -18.76 -8.92 24.57
C PRO A 485 -18.01 -10.26 24.67
N GLY A 486 -18.05 -10.90 25.82
CA GLY A 486 -17.36 -12.20 26.06
C GLY A 486 -18.06 -13.38 25.37
N TYR A 487 -18.12 -13.39 24.06
CA TYR A 487 -18.75 -14.45 23.27
C TYR A 487 -17.95 -15.75 23.28
N LYS A 488 -18.65 -16.88 23.17
CA LYS A 488 -17.99 -18.16 22.84
C LYS A 488 -17.57 -18.15 21.38
N PRO A 489 -16.31 -18.50 21.07
CA PRO A 489 -15.85 -18.61 19.69
C PRO A 489 -16.71 -19.62 18.90
N ILE A 490 -17.06 -19.27 17.67
CA ILE A 490 -17.77 -20.16 16.77
C ILE A 490 -16.74 -21.07 16.09
N ALA A 491 -16.70 -22.33 16.53
CA ALA A 491 -15.83 -23.31 15.88
C ALA A 491 -16.28 -23.55 14.43
N PRO A 492 -15.36 -23.46 13.45
CA PRO A 492 -15.72 -23.69 12.05
C PRO A 492 -16.16 -25.13 11.83
N LYS A 493 -17.33 -25.27 11.24
CA LYS A 493 -17.85 -26.54 10.71
C LYS A 493 -17.81 -26.50 9.19
N ASN A 494 -18.05 -27.59 8.54
CA ASN A 494 -18.19 -27.69 7.07
C ASN A 494 -17.01 -27.09 6.26
N MET A 495 -15.81 -27.16 6.79
CA MET A 495 -14.63 -26.58 6.12
C MET A 495 -14.29 -27.25 4.79
N ASP A 496 -14.71 -28.49 4.61
CA ASP A 496 -14.50 -29.30 3.40
C ASP A 496 -15.73 -29.33 2.49
N ALA A 497 -16.81 -28.68 2.93
CA ALA A 497 -18.05 -28.66 2.15
C ALA A 497 -17.91 -27.68 0.96
N LYS A 498 -18.69 -27.96 -0.07
CA LYS A 498 -18.86 -27.09 -1.24
C LYS A 498 -20.33 -26.71 -1.36
N SER A 499 -20.60 -25.45 -1.53
CA SER A 499 -21.94 -24.98 -1.86
C SER A 499 -22.40 -25.48 -3.24
N ALA A 500 -23.68 -25.34 -3.53
CA ALA A 500 -24.22 -25.61 -4.87
C ALA A 500 -23.55 -24.70 -5.93
N PHE A 501 -23.27 -23.45 -5.57
CA PHE A 501 -22.59 -22.50 -6.45
C PHE A 501 -21.14 -22.89 -6.74
N ALA A 502 -20.38 -23.32 -5.74
CA ALA A 502 -19.02 -23.80 -5.93
C ALA A 502 -18.96 -24.99 -6.90
N ARG A 503 -19.90 -25.96 -6.75
CA ARG A 503 -20.02 -27.10 -7.68
C ARG A 503 -20.37 -26.68 -9.11
N GLN A 504 -21.17 -25.60 -9.28
CA GLN A 504 -21.47 -25.04 -10.60
C GLN A 504 -20.22 -24.44 -11.24
N LEU A 505 -19.39 -23.71 -10.48
CA LEU A 505 -18.15 -23.14 -11.00
C LEU A 505 -17.15 -24.21 -11.46
N GLU A 506 -17.12 -25.36 -10.82
CA GLU A 506 -16.25 -26.49 -11.22
C GLU A 506 -16.57 -27.07 -12.60
N GLN A 507 -17.76 -26.79 -13.13
CA GLN A 507 -18.16 -27.22 -14.48
C GLN A 507 -17.68 -26.25 -15.58
N ILE A 508 -17.18 -25.09 -15.23
CA ILE A 508 -16.67 -24.12 -16.21
C ILE A 508 -15.28 -24.58 -16.65
N PRO A 509 -15.06 -24.81 -17.95
CA PRO A 509 -13.76 -25.26 -18.45
C PRO A 509 -12.71 -24.16 -18.30
N VAL A 510 -11.51 -24.54 -17.87
CA VAL A 510 -10.37 -23.62 -17.75
C VAL A 510 -9.31 -24.01 -18.77
N SER A 511 -8.93 -23.06 -19.62
CA SER A 511 -7.72 -23.22 -20.45
C SER A 511 -6.47 -23.14 -19.56
N GLN A 512 -5.45 -23.93 -19.91
CA GLN A 512 -4.17 -23.89 -19.21
C GLN A 512 -3.08 -23.34 -20.12
N PRO A 513 -2.97 -22.03 -20.28
CA PRO A 513 -1.89 -21.41 -21.06
C PRO A 513 -0.55 -21.67 -20.37
N ALA A 514 0.53 -21.60 -21.17
CA ALA A 514 1.89 -21.67 -20.61
C ALA A 514 2.12 -20.53 -19.64
N ILE A 515 2.73 -20.82 -18.49
CA ILE A 515 3.08 -19.83 -17.47
C ILE A 515 4.07 -18.83 -18.08
N ARG A 516 3.66 -17.55 -18.13
CA ARG A 516 4.52 -16.47 -18.60
C ARG A 516 5.42 -15.98 -17.47
N THR A 517 6.72 -16.19 -17.61
CA THR A 517 7.74 -15.66 -16.71
C THR A 517 8.68 -14.72 -17.45
N VAL A 518 9.36 -13.84 -16.72
CA VAL A 518 10.36 -12.94 -17.31
C VAL A 518 11.51 -13.76 -17.87
N ASP A 519 11.87 -13.47 -19.11
CA ASP A 519 13.05 -13.98 -19.80
C ASP A 519 14.10 -12.87 -19.84
N PHE A 520 15.31 -13.16 -19.30
CA PHE A 520 16.32 -12.13 -19.10
C PHE A 520 16.93 -11.60 -20.42
N GLU A 521 16.88 -12.39 -21.49
CA GLU A 521 17.41 -12.00 -22.81
C GLU A 521 16.35 -11.38 -23.72
N ARG A 522 15.12 -11.87 -23.62
CA ARG A 522 14.02 -11.39 -24.46
C ARG A 522 13.38 -10.10 -23.92
N ASP A 523 13.18 -10.00 -22.60
CA ASP A 523 12.32 -8.97 -22.03
C ASP A 523 13.06 -7.67 -21.72
N ILE A 524 14.39 -7.70 -21.66
CA ILE A 524 15.27 -6.52 -21.53
C ILE A 524 16.50 -6.66 -22.45
N THR A 525 17.23 -5.55 -22.63
CA THR A 525 18.56 -5.57 -23.22
C THR A 525 19.61 -5.28 -22.16
N ILE A 526 20.60 -6.16 -22.04
CA ILE A 526 21.75 -5.96 -21.13
C ILE A 526 22.96 -5.64 -22.00
N ARG A 527 23.57 -4.46 -21.77
CA ARG A 527 24.79 -4.05 -22.45
C ARG A 527 25.93 -3.89 -21.44
N LYS A 528 26.94 -4.69 -21.58
CA LYS A 528 28.18 -4.52 -20.83
C LYS A 528 28.94 -3.31 -21.39
N ILE A 529 29.17 -2.30 -20.55
CA ILE A 529 29.91 -1.08 -20.89
C ILE A 529 31.41 -1.28 -20.56
N SER A 530 31.69 -1.85 -19.40
CA SER A 530 33.03 -2.28 -18.98
C SER A 530 32.95 -3.52 -18.10
N ASP A 531 34.05 -3.99 -17.52
CA ASP A 531 34.01 -5.10 -16.55
C ASP A 531 33.31 -4.73 -15.23
N HIS A 532 33.18 -3.45 -14.96
CA HIS A 532 32.61 -2.89 -13.74
C HIS A 532 31.27 -2.16 -13.94
N VAL A 533 30.82 -2.01 -15.21
CA VAL A 533 29.63 -1.21 -15.56
C VAL A 533 28.73 -1.97 -16.53
N SER A 534 27.50 -2.17 -16.17
CA SER A 534 26.47 -2.77 -17.03
C SER A 534 25.25 -1.85 -17.15
N LEU A 535 24.69 -1.74 -18.36
CA LEU A 535 23.43 -1.04 -18.65
C LEU A 535 22.31 -2.05 -18.83
N PHE A 536 21.26 -1.93 -18.05
CA PHE A 536 19.99 -2.66 -18.16
C PHE A 536 18.97 -1.73 -18.81
N TYR A 537 18.54 -2.10 -19.99
CA TYR A 537 17.69 -1.26 -20.84
C TYR A 537 16.32 -1.89 -21.08
N LYS A 538 15.29 -1.04 -21.03
CA LYS A 538 13.93 -1.37 -21.47
C LYS A 538 13.32 -0.15 -22.17
N GLU A 539 12.65 -0.36 -23.29
CA GLU A 539 11.86 0.67 -23.96
C GLU A 539 10.61 1.02 -23.16
N ASN A 540 10.26 2.31 -23.08
CA ASN A 540 8.98 2.80 -22.57
C ASN A 540 7.95 2.80 -23.70
N PRO A 541 6.92 1.92 -23.67
CA PRO A 541 5.96 1.83 -24.75
C PRO A 541 4.82 2.86 -24.67
N ILE A 542 4.70 3.63 -23.55
CA ILE A 542 3.49 4.40 -23.24
C ILE A 542 3.66 5.89 -23.48
N ASN A 543 4.75 6.50 -23.02
CA ASN A 543 4.94 7.95 -23.05
C ASN A 543 6.41 8.35 -23.22
N ASP A 544 6.66 9.66 -23.31
CA ASP A 544 7.98 10.25 -23.49
C ASP A 544 8.63 10.64 -22.15
N ILE A 545 8.50 9.77 -21.13
CA ILE A 545 9.13 9.93 -19.82
C ILE A 545 10.21 8.88 -19.67
N PHE A 546 11.45 9.32 -19.40
CA PHE A 546 12.52 8.40 -19.03
C PHE A 546 12.61 8.21 -17.52
N THR A 547 13.07 7.03 -17.12
CA THR A 547 13.71 6.80 -15.83
C THR A 547 15.13 6.35 -16.06
N PHE A 548 16.08 6.92 -15.32
CA PHE A 548 17.49 6.54 -15.34
C PHE A 548 17.96 6.36 -13.90
N THR A 549 18.61 5.24 -13.60
CA THR A 549 19.21 5.01 -12.28
C THR A 549 20.68 4.70 -12.45
N LEU A 550 21.54 5.45 -11.76
CA LEU A 550 22.93 5.11 -11.52
C LEU A 550 23.02 4.46 -10.14
N ARG A 551 23.35 3.17 -10.08
CA ARG A 551 23.39 2.36 -8.87
C ARG A 551 24.81 1.82 -8.63
N TYR A 552 25.48 2.33 -7.62
CA TYR A 552 26.74 1.75 -7.12
C TYR A 552 26.43 0.55 -6.21
N LYS A 553 27.17 -0.55 -6.36
CA LYS A 553 26.94 -1.81 -5.62
C LYS A 553 27.52 -1.78 -4.20
N GLU A 554 27.48 -0.65 -3.53
CA GLU A 554 27.93 -0.46 -2.16
C GLU A 554 26.81 0.13 -1.32
N GLY A 555 26.57 -0.39 -0.12
CA GLY A 555 25.45 0.04 0.74
C GLY A 555 25.75 -0.02 2.22
N SER A 556 24.71 0.21 3.04
CA SER A 556 24.86 0.41 4.49
C SER A 556 25.27 -0.84 5.27
N LEU A 557 25.08 -2.04 4.73
CA LEU A 557 25.56 -3.28 5.36
C LEU A 557 27.10 -3.36 5.41
N HIS A 558 27.79 -2.80 4.45
CA HIS A 558 29.25 -2.75 4.39
C HIS A 558 29.77 -1.39 4.86
N THR A 559 29.13 -0.30 4.41
CA THR A 559 29.51 1.08 4.76
C THR A 559 28.35 1.81 5.45
N PRO A 560 28.19 1.68 6.79
CA PRO A 560 27.02 2.21 7.53
C PRO A 560 26.82 3.73 7.43
N ALA A 561 27.84 4.48 7.03
CA ALA A 561 27.75 5.93 6.83
C ALA A 561 26.94 6.35 5.59
N THR A 562 26.63 5.42 4.68
CA THR A 562 25.89 5.70 3.45
C THR A 562 24.48 6.22 3.69
N ASP A 563 23.81 5.83 4.77
CA ASP A 563 22.50 6.36 5.14
C ASP A 563 22.56 7.85 5.49
N VAL A 564 23.54 8.24 6.32
CA VAL A 564 23.79 9.66 6.67
C VAL A 564 24.29 10.43 5.45
N LEU A 565 25.11 9.78 4.61
CA LEU A 565 25.59 10.39 3.37
C LEU A 565 24.44 10.73 2.43
N ALA A 566 23.42 9.86 2.27
CA ALA A 566 22.29 10.14 1.41
C ALA A 566 21.51 11.38 1.89
N ALA A 567 21.22 11.46 3.21
CA ALA A 567 20.59 12.62 3.80
C ALA A 567 21.42 13.89 3.61
N TYR A 568 22.73 13.80 3.79
CA TYR A 568 23.67 14.90 3.57
C TYR A 568 23.71 15.37 2.11
N LEU A 569 23.90 14.46 1.15
CA LEU A 569 23.95 14.78 -0.28
C LEU A 569 22.65 15.42 -0.79
N SER A 570 21.50 15.01 -0.25
CA SER A 570 20.22 15.59 -0.60
C SER A 570 20.10 17.08 -0.23
N GLN A 571 20.95 17.59 0.63
CA GLN A 571 20.99 19.00 1.06
C GLN A 571 22.15 19.81 0.41
N LEU A 572 22.99 19.19 -0.40
CA LEU A 572 24.14 19.87 -0.99
C LEU A 572 23.80 20.64 -2.27
N GLY A 573 24.55 21.70 -2.51
CA GLY A 573 24.77 22.26 -3.83
C GLY A 573 26.08 21.77 -4.44
N THR A 574 26.54 22.50 -5.47
CA THR A 574 27.84 22.27 -6.12
C THR A 574 28.75 23.48 -5.87
N ASP A 575 29.97 23.41 -6.39
CA ASP A 575 30.91 24.54 -6.37
C ASP A 575 30.38 25.82 -7.04
N SER A 576 29.52 25.66 -8.07
CA SER A 576 28.94 26.74 -8.87
C SER A 576 27.46 27.02 -8.59
N LEU A 577 26.71 26.05 -8.03
CA LEU A 577 25.29 26.19 -7.77
C LEU A 577 24.99 25.93 -6.29
N LYS A 578 24.41 26.92 -5.60
CA LYS A 578 23.87 26.69 -4.26
C LYS A 578 22.74 25.67 -4.34
N LYS A 579 22.39 25.01 -3.22
CA LYS A 579 21.32 24.02 -3.13
C LYS A 579 20.03 24.47 -3.85
N GLN A 580 19.52 25.64 -3.54
CA GLN A 580 18.30 26.17 -4.15
C GLN A 580 18.46 26.38 -5.68
N GLN A 581 19.63 26.82 -6.14
CA GLN A 581 19.89 26.99 -7.58
C GLN A 581 19.99 25.63 -8.30
N LEU A 582 20.55 24.62 -7.63
CA LEU A 582 20.60 23.25 -8.16
C LEU A 582 19.19 22.66 -8.29
N GLU A 583 18.33 22.84 -7.27
CA GLU A 583 16.92 22.42 -7.33
C GLU A 583 16.15 23.14 -8.44
N GLN A 584 16.38 24.44 -8.61
CA GLN A 584 15.82 25.20 -9.71
C GLN A 584 16.29 24.70 -11.08
N ALA A 585 17.57 24.32 -11.19
CA ALA A 585 18.11 23.76 -12.43
C ALA A 585 17.45 22.41 -12.78
N TRP A 586 17.25 21.51 -11.79
CA TRP A 586 16.48 20.26 -11.97
C TRP A 586 15.04 20.56 -12.40
N GLN A 587 14.40 21.51 -11.74
CA GLN A 587 13.02 21.90 -12.05
C GLN A 587 12.88 22.50 -13.45
N GLN A 588 13.84 23.33 -13.89
CA GLN A 588 13.82 23.94 -15.23
C GLN A 588 13.85 22.92 -16.36
N ILE A 589 14.60 21.83 -16.21
CA ILE A 589 14.60 20.73 -17.17
C ILE A 589 13.45 19.73 -16.93
N GLY A 590 12.58 19.98 -15.94
CA GLY A 590 11.46 19.10 -15.60
C GLY A 590 11.88 17.70 -15.15
N THR A 591 13.09 17.58 -14.60
CA THR A 591 13.64 16.28 -14.14
C THR A 591 13.77 16.27 -12.63
N THR A 592 13.46 15.14 -12.01
CA THR A 592 13.70 14.91 -10.60
C THR A 592 14.97 14.10 -10.39
N MET A 593 15.73 14.43 -9.37
CA MET A 593 16.88 13.63 -8.90
C MET A 593 16.65 13.24 -7.46
N GLU A 594 16.80 11.95 -7.16
CA GLU A 594 16.65 11.39 -5.84
C GLU A 594 17.88 10.57 -5.47
N VAL A 595 18.41 10.77 -4.25
CA VAL A 595 19.49 9.97 -3.68
C VAL A 595 18.87 8.90 -2.79
N VAL A 596 19.08 7.63 -3.12
CA VAL A 596 18.47 6.49 -2.43
C VAL A 596 19.55 5.59 -1.83
N PRO A 597 19.70 5.59 -0.49
CA PRO A 597 20.53 4.61 0.19
C PRO A 597 19.83 3.25 0.22
N GLY A 598 20.61 2.20 0.37
CA GLY A 598 20.09 0.85 0.58
C GLY A 598 21.12 -0.06 1.22
N ASP A 599 20.68 -1.19 1.68
CA ASP A 599 21.51 -2.18 2.39
C ASP A 599 22.73 -2.62 1.57
N VAL A 600 22.53 -2.84 0.27
CA VAL A 600 23.56 -3.41 -0.63
C VAL A 600 23.87 -2.54 -1.83
N ALA A 601 23.29 -1.36 -1.94
CA ALA A 601 23.51 -0.45 -3.06
C ALA A 601 23.16 1.00 -2.71
N PHE A 602 23.82 1.95 -3.37
CA PHE A 602 23.58 3.38 -3.30
C PHE A 602 23.20 3.92 -4.67
N SER A 603 22.08 4.62 -4.79
CA SER A 603 21.50 4.96 -6.09
C SER A 603 21.20 6.44 -6.25
N PHE A 604 21.35 6.93 -7.49
CA PHE A 604 20.81 8.19 -7.98
C PHE A 604 19.72 7.88 -9.01
N ASN A 605 18.49 8.25 -8.72
CA ASN A 605 17.35 8.05 -9.60
C ASN A 605 17.00 9.37 -10.29
N LEU A 606 16.91 9.35 -11.62
CA LEU A 606 16.42 10.45 -12.44
C LEU A 606 15.10 10.07 -13.10
N THR A 607 14.15 11.00 -13.13
CA THR A 607 12.90 10.86 -13.88
C THR A 607 12.56 12.17 -14.55
N GLY A 608 12.31 12.15 -15.85
CA GLY A 608 12.03 13.38 -16.60
C GLY A 608 11.59 13.14 -18.04
N PRO A 609 11.28 14.21 -18.77
CA PRO A 609 10.96 14.13 -20.19
C PRO A 609 12.12 13.59 -21.00
N GLU A 610 11.83 12.71 -21.96
CA GLU A 610 12.85 12.03 -22.79
C GLU A 610 13.88 12.98 -23.43
N ALA A 611 13.40 14.14 -23.89
CA ALA A 611 14.27 15.17 -24.48
C ALA A 611 15.30 15.76 -23.48
N GLN A 612 15.09 15.58 -22.20
CA GLN A 612 15.94 16.12 -21.13
C GLN A 612 16.95 15.10 -20.57
N LEU A 613 17.04 13.87 -21.11
CA LEU A 613 17.98 12.87 -20.62
C LEU A 613 19.42 13.38 -20.60
N VAL A 614 19.92 13.93 -21.72
CA VAL A 614 21.28 14.42 -21.83
C VAL A 614 21.54 15.63 -20.89
N PRO A 615 20.70 16.67 -20.82
CA PRO A 615 20.81 17.69 -19.80
C PRO A 615 20.81 17.15 -18.36
N ALA A 616 19.96 16.18 -18.07
CA ALA A 616 19.88 15.56 -16.75
C ALA A 616 21.18 14.80 -16.39
N LEU A 617 21.74 14.01 -17.33
CA LEU A 617 23.02 13.33 -17.11
C LEU A 617 24.17 14.33 -16.90
N LYS A 618 24.19 15.44 -17.61
CA LYS A 618 25.20 16.51 -17.41
C LYS A 618 25.08 17.15 -16.02
N LEU A 619 23.87 17.42 -15.57
CA LEU A 619 23.64 17.99 -14.24
C LEU A 619 23.99 16.98 -13.13
N LEU A 620 23.66 15.70 -13.31
CA LEU A 620 24.10 14.62 -12.40
C LEU A 620 25.63 14.54 -12.38
N SER A 621 26.29 14.49 -13.54
CA SER A 621 27.76 14.43 -13.64
C SER A 621 28.41 15.62 -12.94
N HIS A 622 27.87 16.83 -13.12
CA HIS A 622 28.33 18.01 -12.40
C HIS A 622 28.20 17.83 -10.88
N PHE A 623 27.07 17.33 -10.40
CA PHE A 623 26.89 17.04 -8.96
C PHE A 623 27.86 15.97 -8.45
N LEU A 624 28.06 14.88 -9.20
CA LEU A 624 28.98 13.81 -8.82
C LEU A 624 30.43 14.31 -8.65
N HIS A 625 30.86 15.26 -9.48
CA HIS A 625 32.24 15.78 -9.45
C HIS A 625 32.43 16.93 -8.47
N SER A 626 31.41 17.76 -8.26
CA SER A 626 31.58 19.07 -7.62
C SER A 626 30.62 19.35 -6.47
N ALA A 627 30.00 18.31 -5.89
CA ALA A 627 29.21 18.46 -4.69
C ALA A 627 30.04 19.16 -3.60
N LYS A 628 29.51 20.28 -3.09
CA LYS A 628 30.26 21.14 -2.18
C LYS A 628 29.87 20.89 -0.74
N ALA A 629 30.87 20.67 0.10
CA ALA A 629 30.72 20.56 1.55
C ALA A 629 29.97 21.75 2.14
N ASP A 630 29.03 21.48 3.04
CA ASP A 630 28.24 22.49 3.72
C ASP A 630 27.98 22.09 5.18
N ASP A 631 28.44 22.91 6.14
CA ASP A 631 28.31 22.65 7.58
C ASP A 631 26.85 22.60 8.03
N LYS A 632 26.00 23.36 7.38
CA LYS A 632 24.58 23.42 7.68
C LYS A 632 23.88 22.15 7.24
N ALA A 633 24.14 21.69 6.02
CA ALA A 633 23.65 20.41 5.50
C ALA A 633 24.05 19.24 6.40
N LEU A 634 25.32 19.26 6.89
CA LEU A 634 25.79 18.24 7.85
C LEU A 634 25.05 18.31 9.17
N SER A 635 24.79 19.52 9.68
CA SER A 635 24.01 19.71 10.91
C SER A 635 22.58 19.22 10.76
N GLU A 636 21.96 19.44 9.61
CA GLU A 636 20.60 19.00 9.31
C GLU A 636 20.51 17.46 9.23
N ALA A 637 21.42 16.81 8.52
CA ALA A 637 21.48 15.35 8.45
C ALA A 637 21.65 14.72 9.86
N LYS A 638 22.50 15.33 10.71
CA LYS A 638 22.66 14.90 12.12
C LYS A 638 21.41 15.13 12.97
N ASP A 639 20.70 16.23 12.77
CA ASP A 639 19.46 16.52 13.50
C ASP A 639 18.30 15.64 13.05
N GLU A 640 18.22 15.28 11.79
CA GLU A 640 17.25 14.30 11.25
C GLU A 640 17.44 12.92 11.93
N ASP A 641 18.66 12.40 11.95
CA ASP A 641 18.99 11.17 12.67
C ASP A 641 18.61 11.26 14.16
N LYS A 642 18.95 12.36 14.82
CA LYS A 642 18.62 12.58 16.24
C LYS A 642 17.10 12.57 16.50
N VAL A 643 16.30 13.16 15.60
CA VAL A 643 14.83 13.16 15.69
C VAL A 643 14.30 11.74 15.52
N SER A 644 14.77 11.01 14.50
CA SER A 644 14.42 9.61 14.25
C SER A 644 14.71 8.73 15.47
N ARG A 645 15.93 8.78 16.02
CA ARG A 645 16.34 8.03 17.20
C ARG A 645 15.55 8.40 18.46
N LYS A 646 15.17 9.66 18.63
CA LYS A 646 14.35 10.11 19.77
C LYS A 646 12.90 9.63 19.67
N GLY A 647 12.40 9.48 18.46
CA GLY A 647 11.07 8.93 18.15
C GLY A 647 10.97 7.41 18.31
N PHE A 648 12.09 6.69 18.15
CA PHE A 648 12.14 5.25 18.23
C PHE A 648 11.63 4.70 19.57
N GLY A 649 10.86 3.60 19.50
CA GLY A 649 10.36 2.91 20.70
C GLY A 649 9.10 3.51 21.31
N LYS A 650 8.62 4.66 20.82
CA LYS A 650 7.39 5.28 21.30
C LYS A 650 6.12 4.72 20.68
N GLN A 651 6.25 4.12 19.51
CA GLN A 651 5.19 3.44 18.78
C GLN A 651 5.64 2.03 18.43
N LYS A 652 4.73 1.05 18.57
CA LYS A 652 5.04 -0.37 18.30
C LYS A 652 5.47 -0.62 16.86
N ASP A 653 4.92 0.14 15.91
CA ASP A 653 5.20 0.00 14.49
C ASP A 653 6.67 0.29 14.14
N ASN A 654 7.30 1.26 14.85
CA ASN A 654 8.70 1.58 14.66
C ASN A 654 9.65 0.52 15.26
N VAL A 655 9.13 -0.34 16.15
CA VAL A 655 9.91 -1.38 16.84
C VAL A 655 9.88 -2.70 16.09
N LEU A 656 8.84 -2.95 15.31
CA LEU A 656 8.58 -4.26 14.70
C LEU A 656 9.73 -4.73 13.80
N LEU A 657 10.13 -3.93 12.81
CA LEU A 657 11.22 -4.31 11.89
C LEU A 657 12.57 -4.46 12.58
N PRO A 658 13.04 -3.53 13.44
CA PRO A 658 14.29 -3.72 14.19
C PRO A 658 14.29 -4.97 15.07
N ALA A 659 13.17 -5.27 15.72
CA ALA A 659 13.06 -6.48 16.55
C ALA A 659 13.08 -7.77 15.71
N MET A 660 12.42 -7.76 14.54
CA MET A 660 12.49 -8.87 13.58
C MET A 660 13.91 -9.07 13.04
N GLU A 661 14.58 -8.01 12.60
CA GLU A 661 15.97 -8.05 12.13
C GLU A 661 16.90 -8.61 13.24
N ARG A 662 16.66 -8.24 14.49
CA ARG A 662 17.44 -8.75 15.62
C ARG A 662 17.32 -10.26 15.79
N ILE A 663 16.14 -10.84 15.62
CA ILE A 663 15.98 -12.29 15.72
C ILE A 663 16.45 -13.03 14.47
N LEU A 664 16.38 -12.42 13.30
CA LEU A 664 16.82 -13.02 12.05
C LEU A 664 18.34 -13.02 11.92
N TYR A 665 19.01 -11.92 12.26
CA TYR A 665 20.43 -11.71 11.95
C TYR A 665 21.31 -11.46 13.20
N GLY A 666 20.72 -11.43 14.40
CA GLY A 666 21.46 -11.22 15.64
C GLY A 666 22.18 -9.87 15.67
N GLN A 667 23.49 -9.89 15.95
CA GLN A 667 24.33 -8.70 15.95
C GLN A 667 24.61 -8.14 14.54
N LYS A 668 24.31 -8.91 13.49
CA LYS A 668 24.39 -8.48 12.09
C LYS A 668 23.12 -7.79 11.58
N SER A 669 22.15 -7.51 12.47
CA SER A 669 20.99 -6.67 12.13
C SER A 669 21.44 -5.31 11.59
N SER A 670 20.86 -4.85 10.48
CA SER A 670 21.16 -3.54 9.90
C SER A 670 20.92 -2.40 10.90
N TYR A 671 19.93 -2.54 11.79
CA TYR A 671 19.66 -1.57 12.86
C TYR A 671 20.72 -1.57 13.98
N LEU A 672 21.51 -2.63 14.12
CA LEU A 672 22.59 -2.70 15.11
C LEU A 672 23.97 -2.39 14.51
N THR A 673 24.14 -2.56 13.20
CA THR A 673 25.39 -2.25 12.49
C THR A 673 25.45 -0.79 12.02
N GLN A 674 24.34 -0.05 12.04
CA GLN A 674 24.34 1.38 11.72
C GLN A 674 25.24 2.20 12.64
N LEU A 675 25.65 3.39 12.21
CA LEU A 675 26.47 4.30 13.04
C LEU A 675 25.76 4.62 14.36
N SER A 676 26.50 4.62 15.46
CA SER A 676 26.00 5.09 16.75
C SER A 676 25.81 6.61 16.76
N LYS A 677 24.99 7.10 17.69
CA LYS A 677 24.82 8.54 17.93
C LYS A 677 26.15 9.29 18.13
N LYS A 678 27.14 8.64 18.76
CA LYS A 678 28.48 9.23 18.99
C LYS A 678 29.25 9.36 17.69
N GLU A 679 29.22 8.32 16.85
CA GLU A 679 29.89 8.30 15.55
C GLU A 679 29.24 9.34 14.61
N ILE A 680 27.91 9.40 14.52
CA ILE A 680 27.21 10.43 13.69
C ILE A 680 27.57 11.84 14.15
N LYS A 681 27.58 12.08 15.48
CA LYS A 681 27.99 13.38 16.00
C LYS A 681 29.43 13.76 15.63
N ALA A 682 30.31 12.78 15.51
CA ALA A 682 31.73 12.97 15.18
C ALA A 682 31.98 13.17 13.68
N LEU A 683 31.05 12.77 12.79
CA LEU A 683 31.22 12.90 11.33
C LEU A 683 31.57 14.33 10.91
N LYS A 684 32.45 14.46 9.93
CA LYS A 684 32.88 15.72 9.34
C LYS A 684 32.54 15.77 7.86
N ASN A 685 32.44 16.96 7.31
CA ASN A 685 32.19 17.19 5.89
C ASN A 685 33.20 16.45 5.00
N GLU A 686 34.49 16.55 5.34
CA GLU A 686 35.57 15.95 4.53
C GLU A 686 35.44 14.42 4.50
N GLU A 687 34.98 13.79 5.58
CA GLU A 687 34.79 12.35 5.66
C GLU A 687 33.65 11.91 4.74
N LEU A 688 32.51 12.63 4.74
CA LEU A 688 31.37 12.31 3.91
C LEU A 688 31.63 12.60 2.42
N ILE A 689 32.32 13.69 2.08
CA ILE A 689 32.70 13.97 0.71
C ILE A 689 33.72 12.96 0.20
N SER A 690 34.69 12.55 1.04
CA SER A 690 35.64 11.49 0.70
C SER A 690 34.93 10.17 0.44
N LEU A 691 33.99 9.79 1.31
CA LEU A 691 33.15 8.60 1.14
C LEU A 691 32.32 8.69 -0.16
N PHE A 692 31.76 9.85 -0.48
CA PHE A 692 31.01 10.06 -1.72
C PHE A 692 31.87 9.81 -2.97
N HIS A 693 33.12 10.26 -2.98
CA HIS A 693 34.04 9.96 -4.08
C HIS A 693 34.54 8.51 -4.08
N GLU A 694 34.64 7.89 -2.90
CA GLU A 694 35.00 6.48 -2.81
C GLU A 694 33.90 5.58 -3.37
N LEU A 695 32.61 5.88 -3.08
CA LEU A 695 31.45 5.14 -3.62
C LEU A 695 31.44 5.09 -5.14
N GLN A 696 31.89 6.15 -5.81
CA GLN A 696 31.93 6.24 -7.27
C GLN A 696 32.97 5.29 -7.91
N GLN A 697 33.85 4.65 -7.11
CA GLN A 697 34.86 3.68 -7.59
C GLN A 697 34.34 2.25 -7.64
N TYR A 698 33.18 1.96 -6.99
CA TYR A 698 32.64 0.61 -6.96
C TYR A 698 31.90 0.25 -8.25
N ASP A 699 31.75 -1.04 -8.49
CA ASP A 699 30.92 -1.58 -9.58
C ASP A 699 29.60 -0.86 -9.63
N CYS A 700 29.17 -0.49 -10.82
CA CYS A 700 27.89 0.19 -10.97
C CYS A 700 26.99 -0.43 -12.05
N GLU A 701 25.71 -0.21 -11.87
CA GLU A 701 24.66 -0.62 -12.77
C GLU A 701 23.88 0.62 -13.21
N LEU A 702 23.66 0.72 -14.51
CA LEU A 702 22.80 1.72 -15.12
C LEU A 702 21.47 1.07 -15.47
N PHE A 703 20.38 1.69 -15.09
CA PHE A 703 19.04 1.28 -15.48
C PHE A 703 18.41 2.38 -16.29
N TYR A 704 17.90 2.03 -17.44
CA TYR A 704 17.17 2.98 -18.26
C TYR A 704 15.87 2.37 -18.75
N CYS A 705 14.81 3.20 -18.66
CA CYS A 705 13.55 2.93 -19.30
C CYS A 705 13.03 4.22 -19.91
N GLY A 706 12.98 4.29 -21.25
CA GLY A 706 12.61 5.48 -22.03
C GLY A 706 12.53 5.15 -23.52
N ARG A 707 12.51 6.18 -24.35
CA ARG A 707 12.33 6.06 -25.80
C ARG A 707 13.63 6.03 -26.62
N LYS A 708 14.75 6.49 -26.06
CA LYS A 708 16.03 6.45 -26.75
C LYS A 708 16.53 5.01 -26.91
N SER A 709 17.26 4.73 -27.96
CA SER A 709 17.86 3.44 -28.18
C SER A 709 18.95 3.11 -27.14
N VAL A 710 19.23 1.84 -26.97
CA VAL A 710 20.27 1.38 -26.04
C VAL A 710 21.65 1.97 -26.39
N ASP A 711 21.93 2.18 -27.67
CA ASP A 711 23.21 2.76 -28.14
C ASP A 711 23.31 4.24 -27.78
N GLU A 712 22.25 5.03 -28.01
CA GLU A 712 22.23 6.45 -27.64
C GLU A 712 22.41 6.64 -26.12
N VAL A 713 21.74 5.80 -25.31
CA VAL A 713 21.86 5.87 -23.86
C VAL A 713 23.25 5.46 -23.37
N ALA A 714 23.80 4.37 -23.91
CA ALA A 714 25.15 3.92 -23.56
C ALA A 714 26.21 4.94 -23.93
N GLU A 715 26.12 5.53 -25.13
CA GLU A 715 27.05 6.59 -25.59
C GLU A 715 26.95 7.83 -24.73
N ALA A 716 25.73 8.31 -24.44
CA ALA A 716 25.52 9.47 -23.58
C ALA A 716 26.07 9.25 -22.17
N ALA A 717 25.83 8.07 -21.59
CA ALA A 717 26.31 7.72 -20.25
C ALA A 717 27.86 7.67 -20.22
N LEU A 718 28.50 7.02 -21.23
CA LEU A 718 29.95 6.94 -21.34
C LEU A 718 30.62 8.30 -21.50
N GLN A 719 30.02 9.20 -22.28
CA GLN A 719 30.60 10.52 -22.55
C GLN A 719 30.42 11.49 -21.37
N ILE A 720 29.39 11.30 -20.55
CA ILE A 720 28.98 12.32 -19.58
C ILE A 720 29.29 11.89 -18.13
N LEU A 721 29.03 10.63 -17.77
CA LEU A 721 29.17 10.14 -16.40
C LEU A 721 30.61 9.66 -16.12
N PRO A 722 31.08 9.74 -14.85
CA PRO A 722 32.45 9.35 -14.48
C PRO A 722 32.62 7.81 -14.39
N LEU A 723 32.11 7.05 -15.35
CA LEU A 723 32.08 5.57 -15.31
C LEU A 723 33.44 4.91 -15.36
N ALA A 724 34.44 5.61 -15.88
CA ALA A 724 35.83 5.11 -15.90
C ALA A 724 36.43 4.98 -14.49
N GLN A 725 35.87 5.61 -13.49
CA GLN A 725 36.29 5.50 -12.09
C GLN A 725 35.85 4.19 -11.44
N CYS A 726 34.83 3.51 -11.98
CA CYS A 726 34.35 2.24 -11.48
C CYS A 726 35.36 1.12 -11.74
N THR A 727 36.13 0.76 -10.72
CA THR A 727 37.23 -0.21 -10.82
C THR A 727 37.29 -1.20 -9.66
N ARG A 728 36.43 -1.01 -8.64
CA ARG A 728 36.42 -1.79 -7.40
C ARG A 728 35.19 -2.71 -7.34
N LYS A 729 35.45 -3.98 -7.07
CA LYS A 729 34.38 -4.95 -6.76
C LYS A 729 33.92 -4.82 -5.32
N VAL A 730 32.67 -5.08 -5.09
CA VAL A 730 32.06 -5.08 -3.75
C VAL A 730 32.35 -6.40 -3.03
N ALA A 731 32.55 -6.34 -1.72
CA ALA A 731 32.61 -7.53 -0.88
C ALA A 731 31.21 -8.17 -0.73
N ASP A 732 31.19 -9.48 -0.48
CA ASP A 732 29.96 -10.19 -0.17
C ASP A 732 29.36 -9.66 1.14
N THR A 733 28.09 -9.26 1.08
CA THR A 733 27.32 -8.74 2.22
C THR A 733 26.33 -9.77 2.78
N PHE A 734 26.54 -11.06 2.48
CA PHE A 734 25.61 -12.11 2.93
C PHE A 734 25.54 -12.19 4.46
N ARG A 735 24.32 -12.26 4.97
CA ARG A 735 24.01 -12.41 6.39
C ARG A 735 23.28 -13.73 6.62
N PRO A 736 23.91 -14.74 7.27
CA PRO A 736 23.22 -15.98 7.60
C PRO A 736 22.15 -15.73 8.66
N LEU A 737 21.04 -16.48 8.56
CA LEU A 737 19.97 -16.44 9.55
C LEU A 737 20.42 -17.09 10.86
N GLN A 738 19.96 -16.51 11.99
CA GLN A 738 20.26 -17.04 13.33
C GLN A 738 19.60 -18.38 13.56
N GLN A 739 20.33 -19.27 14.21
CA GLN A 739 19.83 -20.53 14.76
C GLN A 739 19.87 -20.43 16.29
N TYR A 740 18.75 -20.73 16.94
CA TYR A 740 18.63 -20.67 18.40
C TYR A 740 18.77 -22.05 19.01
N GLN A 741 19.30 -22.10 20.23
CA GLN A 741 19.55 -23.35 20.97
C GLN A 741 18.53 -23.60 22.08
N GLU A 742 17.71 -22.61 22.42
CA GLU A 742 16.64 -22.69 23.41
C GLU A 742 15.42 -21.86 22.98
N PRO A 743 14.19 -22.31 23.33
CA PRO A 743 12.98 -21.51 23.06
C PRO A 743 13.03 -20.23 23.86
N THR A 744 12.81 -19.10 23.18
CA THR A 744 12.95 -17.77 23.78
C THR A 744 11.76 -16.88 23.44
N VAL A 745 11.27 -16.13 24.41
CA VAL A 745 10.26 -15.08 24.23
C VAL A 745 10.90 -13.74 24.49
N TYR A 746 11.18 -12.97 23.47
CA TYR A 746 11.60 -11.60 23.60
C TYR A 746 10.40 -10.69 23.81
N PHE A 747 10.50 -9.77 24.76
CA PHE A 747 9.45 -8.78 25.02
C PHE A 747 10.02 -7.37 24.94
N TYR A 748 9.37 -6.52 24.13
CA TYR A 748 9.68 -5.09 24.07
C TYR A 748 8.50 -4.27 24.59
N ASN A 749 8.72 -3.48 25.64
CA ASN A 749 7.68 -2.72 26.30
C ASN A 749 7.37 -1.40 25.58
N VAL A 750 6.14 -1.26 25.09
CA VAL A 750 5.59 -0.01 24.55
C VAL A 750 4.40 0.40 25.42
N PRO A 751 4.61 1.27 26.41
CA PRO A 751 3.57 1.62 27.40
C PRO A 751 2.32 2.23 26.74
N LYS A 752 1.14 1.84 27.25
CA LYS A 752 -0.18 2.29 26.78
C LYS A 752 -0.58 1.79 25.39
N SER A 753 0.16 0.87 24.79
CA SER A 753 -0.28 0.18 23.57
C SER A 753 -1.50 -0.67 23.87
N ARG A 754 -2.58 -0.53 23.13
CA ARG A 754 -3.80 -1.34 23.24
C ARG A 754 -3.70 -2.65 22.50
N GLN A 755 -2.87 -2.65 21.45
CA GLN A 755 -2.58 -3.85 20.65
C GLN A 755 -1.11 -4.24 20.79
N ASN A 756 -0.86 -5.54 20.78
CA ASN A 756 0.48 -6.12 20.74
C ASN A 756 0.78 -6.69 19.37
N TYR A 757 2.03 -6.63 18.94
CA TYR A 757 2.53 -7.53 17.90
C TYR A 757 3.05 -8.80 18.54
N VAL A 758 2.67 -9.92 17.95
CA VAL A 758 3.19 -11.26 18.23
C VAL A 758 3.90 -11.75 16.97
N VAL A 759 5.17 -12.07 17.08
CA VAL A 759 5.99 -12.58 15.97
C VAL A 759 6.56 -13.94 16.41
N SER A 760 6.44 -14.98 15.58
CA SER A 760 7.20 -16.21 15.74
C SER A 760 8.33 -16.29 14.73
N TYR A 761 9.41 -16.96 15.05
CA TYR A 761 10.49 -17.29 14.13
C TYR A 761 10.88 -18.75 14.25
N ASP A 762 10.93 -19.42 13.11
CA ASP A 762 11.39 -20.78 12.93
C ASP A 762 12.54 -20.82 11.92
N ALA A 763 13.70 -21.39 12.34
CA ALA A 763 14.78 -21.74 11.43
C ALA A 763 14.46 -23.08 10.77
N LEU A 764 14.28 -23.10 9.46
CA LEU A 764 13.83 -24.28 8.69
C LEU A 764 14.97 -25.22 8.30
N GLY A 765 16.23 -24.86 8.57
CA GLY A 765 17.40 -25.55 8.02
C GLY A 765 17.68 -25.19 6.55
N SER A 766 18.64 -25.88 5.95
CA SER A 766 18.97 -25.68 4.54
C SER A 766 17.95 -26.37 3.62
N LEU A 767 17.66 -25.74 2.49
CA LEU A 767 16.81 -26.26 1.42
C LEU A 767 17.60 -26.17 0.10
N PRO A 768 18.54 -27.10 -0.15
CA PRO A 768 19.56 -26.95 -1.19
C PRO A 768 19.09 -27.29 -2.60
N THR A 769 17.88 -27.76 -2.78
CA THR A 769 17.33 -28.16 -4.10
C THR A 769 16.12 -27.32 -4.47
N ILE A 770 15.87 -27.21 -5.78
CA ILE A 770 14.66 -26.53 -6.28
C ILE A 770 13.37 -27.23 -5.85
N GLU A 771 13.37 -28.54 -5.67
CA GLU A 771 12.23 -29.32 -5.18
C GLU A 771 11.89 -28.93 -3.74
N GLU A 772 12.90 -28.88 -2.84
CA GLU A 772 12.70 -28.46 -1.43
C GLU A 772 12.22 -27.00 -1.35
N ARG A 773 12.76 -26.10 -2.19
CA ARG A 773 12.28 -24.73 -2.30
C ARG A 773 10.83 -24.64 -2.77
N ALA A 774 10.44 -25.50 -3.71
CA ALA A 774 9.07 -25.56 -4.19
C ALA A 774 8.12 -26.11 -3.10
N LYS A 775 8.52 -27.13 -2.35
CA LYS A 775 7.76 -27.62 -1.17
C LYS A 775 7.63 -26.53 -0.10
N SER A 776 8.72 -25.81 0.19
CA SER A 776 8.69 -24.67 1.11
C SER A 776 7.74 -23.56 0.66
N THR A 777 7.76 -23.21 -0.63
CA THR A 777 6.89 -22.17 -1.19
C THR A 777 5.43 -22.58 -1.11
N LEU A 778 5.09 -23.82 -1.47
CA LEU A 778 3.72 -24.32 -1.38
C LEU A 778 3.25 -24.46 0.07
N TRP A 779 4.15 -24.93 0.97
CA TRP A 779 3.85 -24.98 2.41
C TRP A 779 3.58 -23.59 2.97
N TYR A 780 4.40 -22.60 2.62
CA TYR A 780 4.20 -21.23 3.04
C TYR A 780 2.84 -20.70 2.60
N GLU A 781 2.50 -20.84 1.32
CA GLU A 781 1.22 -20.36 0.81
C GLU A 781 0.04 -21.05 1.52
N TYR A 782 0.12 -22.36 1.72
CA TYR A 782 -0.88 -23.11 2.45
C TYR A 782 -1.00 -22.69 3.91
N PHE A 783 0.14 -22.52 4.61
CA PHE A 783 0.15 -22.27 6.06
C PHE A 783 -0.13 -20.80 6.41
N GLY A 784 0.50 -19.84 5.74
CA GLY A 784 0.48 -18.42 6.15
C GLY A 784 0.40 -17.40 5.01
N GLY A 785 0.27 -17.85 3.76
CA GLY A 785 0.13 -17.01 2.59
C GLY A 785 -1.33 -16.66 2.28
N GLY A 786 -1.73 -15.40 2.45
CA GLY A 786 -3.06 -14.93 2.05
C GLY A 786 -4.21 -15.32 2.99
N MET A 787 -5.42 -14.92 2.58
CA MET A 787 -6.64 -15.04 3.41
C MET A 787 -7.16 -16.49 3.54
N SER A 788 -6.77 -17.38 2.64
CA SER A 788 -7.19 -18.79 2.67
C SER A 788 -6.27 -19.68 3.50
N SER A 789 -5.15 -19.14 4.00
CA SER A 789 -4.15 -19.89 4.74
C SER A 789 -4.64 -20.41 6.10
N VAL A 790 -4.03 -21.50 6.56
CA VAL A 790 -4.31 -22.08 7.88
C VAL A 790 -4.20 -21.05 9.00
N LEU A 791 -3.16 -20.22 8.98
CA LEU A 791 -2.91 -19.19 9.99
C LEU A 791 -4.02 -18.13 10.00
N PHE A 792 -4.33 -17.54 8.85
CA PHE A 792 -5.34 -16.50 8.74
C PHE A 792 -6.72 -17.00 9.16
N GLN A 793 -7.12 -18.19 8.70
CA GLN A 793 -8.40 -18.79 9.02
C GLN A 793 -8.55 -19.03 10.53
N ASN A 794 -7.52 -19.58 11.16
CA ASN A 794 -7.61 -19.96 12.57
C ASN A 794 -7.44 -18.79 13.54
N VAL A 795 -6.66 -17.79 13.23
CA VAL A 795 -6.37 -16.65 14.12
C VAL A 795 -7.39 -15.54 13.93
N ARG A 796 -7.68 -15.15 12.68
CA ARG A 796 -8.63 -14.06 12.39
C ARG A 796 -10.06 -14.54 12.31
N GLU A 797 -10.35 -15.43 11.34
CA GLU A 797 -11.73 -15.72 10.95
C GLU A 797 -12.48 -16.55 12.01
N PHE A 798 -11.83 -17.53 12.62
CA PHE A 798 -12.51 -18.42 13.55
C PHE A 798 -12.46 -17.96 15.01
N ARG A 799 -11.47 -17.20 15.39
CA ARG A 799 -11.26 -16.79 16.78
C ARG A 799 -11.31 -15.28 17.01
N SER A 800 -11.34 -14.48 15.93
CA SER A 800 -11.30 -13.03 16.01
C SER A 800 -10.19 -12.50 16.96
N LEU A 801 -9.03 -13.19 16.96
CA LEU A 801 -7.91 -12.83 17.83
C LEU A 801 -7.09 -11.69 17.27
N ALA A 802 -7.15 -11.48 15.95
CA ALA A 802 -6.34 -10.49 15.28
C ALA A 802 -7.03 -9.96 14.02
N TYR A 803 -6.87 -8.66 13.74
CA TYR A 803 -7.29 -8.10 12.46
C TYR A 803 -6.36 -8.53 11.32
N SER A 804 -5.05 -8.59 11.59
CA SER A 804 -4.06 -9.03 10.60
C SER A 804 -3.17 -10.11 11.18
N THR A 805 -2.99 -11.17 10.40
CA THR A 805 -2.01 -12.22 10.67
C THR A 805 -1.48 -12.73 9.34
N THR A 806 -0.17 -12.91 9.24
CA THR A 806 0.49 -13.37 8.01
C THR A 806 1.75 -14.14 8.35
N GLY A 807 2.17 -15.00 7.43
CA GLY A 807 3.48 -15.61 7.43
C GLY A 807 4.42 -14.93 6.42
N ARG A 808 5.72 -15.07 6.62
CA ARG A 808 6.75 -14.63 5.68
C ARG A 808 7.92 -15.60 5.65
N PRO A 809 8.30 -16.13 4.48
CA PRO A 809 9.55 -16.88 4.33
C PRO A 809 10.73 -15.91 4.20
N TYR A 810 11.86 -16.30 4.79
CA TYR A 810 13.16 -15.67 4.59
C TYR A 810 14.05 -16.67 3.87
N VAL A 811 14.26 -16.41 2.58
CA VAL A 811 14.86 -17.35 1.63
C VAL A 811 16.20 -16.80 1.15
N THR A 812 17.27 -17.59 1.29
CA THR A 812 18.59 -17.27 0.71
C THR A 812 18.62 -17.65 -0.77
N SER A 813 19.56 -17.08 -1.53
CA SER A 813 19.75 -17.48 -2.93
C SER A 813 20.13 -18.96 -3.05
N LEU A 814 19.39 -19.70 -3.86
CA LEU A 814 19.71 -21.08 -4.17
C LEU A 814 20.99 -21.20 -5.02
N ALA A 815 21.28 -20.18 -5.85
CA ALA A 815 22.44 -20.17 -6.73
C ALA A 815 23.74 -19.87 -5.97
N LEU A 816 23.71 -18.94 -5.00
CA LEU A 816 24.90 -18.51 -4.26
C LEU A 816 25.05 -19.23 -2.90
N HIS A 817 23.93 -19.50 -2.21
CA HIS A 817 23.92 -19.96 -0.83
C HIS A 817 22.98 -21.16 -0.62
N PRO A 818 23.14 -22.27 -1.36
CA PRO A 818 22.20 -23.40 -1.34
C PRO A 818 22.16 -24.11 0.03
N GLN A 819 23.26 -24.12 0.78
CA GLN A 819 23.40 -24.83 2.06
C GLN A 819 23.00 -23.95 3.27
N GLU A 820 22.65 -22.70 3.04
CA GLU A 820 22.30 -21.79 4.15
C GLU A 820 20.90 -22.03 4.67
N THR A 821 20.74 -21.80 5.97
CA THR A 821 19.44 -21.93 6.66
C THR A 821 18.41 -20.96 6.06
N GLN A 822 17.21 -21.46 5.86
CA GLN A 822 16.01 -20.68 5.56
C GLN A 822 15.27 -20.34 6.84
N GLY A 823 14.44 -19.32 6.80
CA GLY A 823 13.63 -18.90 7.94
C GLY A 823 12.16 -18.73 7.60
N TYR A 824 11.33 -18.83 8.60
CA TYR A 824 9.92 -18.50 8.51
C TYR A 824 9.49 -17.67 9.72
N ILE A 825 8.73 -16.61 9.50
CA ILE A 825 8.13 -15.81 10.57
C ILE A 825 6.62 -15.73 10.39
N THR A 826 5.90 -15.67 11.53
CA THR A 826 4.51 -15.18 11.55
C THR A 826 4.48 -13.80 12.20
N VAL A 827 3.61 -12.91 11.71
CA VAL A 827 3.38 -11.59 12.30
C VAL A 827 1.89 -11.43 12.54
N THR A 828 1.50 -11.16 13.77
CA THR A 828 0.09 -11.06 14.18
C THR A 828 -0.11 -9.82 15.05
N GLY A 829 -1.08 -8.98 14.69
CA GLY A 829 -1.52 -7.84 15.50
C GLY A 829 -2.77 -8.21 16.31
N THR A 830 -2.65 -8.31 17.64
CA THR A 830 -3.74 -8.74 18.53
C THR A 830 -3.99 -7.73 19.65
N GLN A 831 -5.15 -7.81 20.32
CA GLN A 831 -5.38 -7.07 21.57
C GLN A 831 -4.38 -7.50 22.65
N ALA A 832 -3.99 -6.55 23.49
CA ALA A 832 -2.99 -6.83 24.52
C ALA A 832 -3.42 -7.93 25.51
N ASP A 833 -4.68 -8.00 25.86
CA ASP A 833 -5.27 -9.02 26.73
C ASP A 833 -5.48 -10.39 26.06
N LYS A 834 -5.52 -10.43 24.72
CA LYS A 834 -5.60 -11.68 23.92
C LYS A 834 -4.24 -12.23 23.48
N THR A 835 -3.15 -11.58 23.84
CA THR A 835 -1.80 -11.95 23.39
C THR A 835 -1.47 -13.42 23.67
N LEU A 836 -1.77 -13.90 24.87
CA LEU A 836 -1.48 -15.28 25.25
C LEU A 836 -2.25 -16.31 24.42
N GLU A 837 -3.52 -16.02 24.14
CA GLU A 837 -4.36 -16.88 23.31
C GLU A 837 -3.87 -16.91 21.86
N ALA A 838 -3.44 -15.76 21.34
CA ALA A 838 -2.85 -15.66 20.00
C ALA A 838 -1.55 -16.47 19.90
N VAL A 839 -0.63 -16.33 20.87
CA VAL A 839 0.61 -17.11 20.91
C VAL A 839 0.30 -18.61 21.00
N ALA A 840 -0.61 -19.02 21.88
CA ALA A 840 -0.98 -20.42 22.04
C ALA A 840 -1.62 -21.01 20.78
N THR A 841 -2.47 -20.24 20.10
CA THR A 841 -3.10 -20.67 18.84
C THR A 841 -2.05 -20.86 17.74
N ILE A 842 -1.17 -19.89 17.55
CA ILE A 842 -0.13 -19.94 16.52
C ILE A 842 0.85 -21.09 16.82
N ASP A 843 1.28 -21.26 18.09
CA ASP A 843 2.16 -22.36 18.48
C ASP A 843 1.52 -23.74 18.22
N SER A 844 0.23 -23.87 18.54
CA SER A 844 -0.52 -25.10 18.25
C SER A 844 -0.57 -25.40 16.75
N LEU A 845 -0.80 -24.40 15.89
CA LEU A 845 -0.82 -24.56 14.43
C LEU A 845 0.55 -24.90 13.86
N LEU A 846 1.62 -24.29 14.40
CA LEU A 846 3.00 -24.58 14.00
C LEU A 846 3.46 -25.98 14.47
N ARG A 847 2.85 -26.56 15.50
CA ARG A 847 3.11 -27.96 15.93
C ARG A 847 2.21 -28.95 15.23
N HIS A 848 0.97 -28.58 14.97
CA HIS A 848 -0.09 -29.46 14.47
C HIS A 848 -0.87 -28.79 13.35
N MET A 849 -0.26 -28.70 12.18
CA MET A 849 -0.89 -28.11 11.01
C MET A 849 -2.03 -29.02 10.50
N PRO A 850 -3.28 -28.55 10.48
CA PRO A 850 -4.35 -29.29 9.81
C PRO A 850 -4.07 -29.35 8.30
N MET A 851 -4.14 -30.53 7.69
CA MET A 851 -3.96 -30.70 6.26
C MET A 851 -5.29 -31.03 5.59
N LYS A 852 -5.58 -30.32 4.49
CA LYS A 852 -6.75 -30.52 3.63
C LYS A 852 -6.33 -30.40 2.18
N GLU A 853 -6.57 -31.44 1.41
CA GLU A 853 -6.09 -31.56 0.04
C GLU A 853 -6.69 -30.48 -0.87
N GLU A 854 -7.96 -30.15 -0.69
CA GLU A 854 -8.62 -29.11 -1.47
C GLU A 854 -8.01 -27.70 -1.22
N ASN A 855 -7.66 -27.38 0.03
CA ASN A 855 -7.01 -26.13 0.36
C ASN A 855 -5.57 -26.09 -0.17
N LEU A 856 -4.89 -27.25 -0.20
CA LEU A 856 -3.57 -27.37 -0.80
C LEU A 856 -3.60 -27.14 -2.31
N GLU A 857 -4.63 -27.64 -3.00
CA GLU A 857 -4.82 -27.41 -4.42
C GLU A 857 -5.07 -25.90 -4.70
N ALA A 858 -5.88 -25.25 -3.86
CA ALA A 858 -6.08 -23.80 -3.94
C ALA A 858 -4.77 -23.02 -3.71
N ALA A 859 -3.96 -23.43 -2.73
CA ALA A 859 -2.64 -22.83 -2.48
C ALA A 859 -1.67 -23.05 -3.65
N ARG A 860 -1.66 -24.25 -4.26
CA ARG A 860 -0.86 -24.55 -5.45
C ARG A 860 -1.22 -23.63 -6.61
N GLN A 861 -2.52 -23.48 -6.86
CA GLN A 861 -3.00 -22.56 -7.90
C GLN A 861 -2.62 -21.11 -7.57
N SER A 862 -2.72 -20.70 -6.27
CA SER A 862 -2.30 -19.37 -5.82
C SER A 862 -0.82 -19.09 -6.13
N VAL A 863 0.09 -20.03 -5.81
CA VAL A 863 1.53 -19.88 -6.13
C VAL A 863 1.77 -19.69 -7.63
N GLN A 864 1.10 -20.48 -8.45
CA GLN A 864 1.24 -20.37 -9.91
C GLN A 864 0.67 -19.06 -10.45
N ASN A 865 -0.42 -18.58 -9.87
CA ASN A 865 -1.04 -17.32 -10.23
C ASN A 865 -0.14 -16.13 -9.83
N ASP A 866 0.40 -16.14 -8.62
CA ASP A 866 1.24 -15.05 -8.11
C ASP A 866 2.51 -14.88 -8.95
N ILE A 867 3.14 -15.98 -9.39
CA ILE A 867 4.29 -15.93 -10.31
C ILE A 867 3.96 -15.14 -11.60
N GLN A 868 2.72 -15.21 -12.09
CA GLN A 868 2.29 -14.50 -13.30
C GLN A 868 1.75 -13.09 -13.00
N ILE A 869 0.97 -12.93 -11.93
CA ILE A 869 0.38 -11.64 -11.54
C ILE A 869 1.47 -10.64 -11.12
N GLU A 870 2.55 -11.12 -10.48
CA GLU A 870 3.71 -10.32 -10.12
C GLU A 870 4.68 -10.05 -11.29
N TYR A 871 4.28 -10.35 -12.53
CA TYR A 871 5.08 -10.01 -13.71
C TYR A 871 5.40 -8.50 -13.72
N PRO A 872 6.69 -8.11 -13.77
CA PRO A 872 7.08 -6.71 -13.60
C PRO A 872 6.50 -5.81 -14.68
N THR A 873 6.27 -4.55 -14.34
CA THR A 873 5.98 -3.52 -15.34
C THR A 873 7.22 -3.20 -16.17
N PHE A 874 7.05 -2.53 -17.32
CA PHE A 874 8.19 -2.07 -18.12
C PHE A 874 9.18 -1.21 -17.32
N ARG A 875 8.71 -0.43 -16.34
CA ARG A 875 9.54 0.41 -15.45
C ARG A 875 10.40 -0.39 -14.47
N THR A 876 9.89 -1.54 -14.01
CA THR A 876 10.55 -2.33 -12.95
C THR A 876 11.28 -3.56 -13.49
N MET A 877 11.11 -3.89 -14.77
CA MET A 877 11.64 -5.09 -15.40
C MET A 877 13.18 -5.17 -15.32
N THR A 878 13.87 -4.08 -15.62
CA THR A 878 15.33 -4.01 -15.59
C THR A 878 15.88 -4.27 -14.17
N LYS A 879 15.28 -3.66 -13.16
CA LYS A 879 15.68 -3.86 -11.75
C LYS A 879 15.36 -5.27 -11.28
N PHE A 880 14.24 -5.86 -11.71
CA PHE A 880 13.91 -7.25 -11.42
C PHE A 880 14.99 -8.21 -11.92
N VAL A 881 15.37 -8.10 -13.20
CA VAL A 881 16.42 -8.96 -13.80
C VAL A 881 17.75 -8.75 -13.10
N ALA A 882 18.20 -7.51 -12.92
CA ALA A 882 19.48 -7.20 -12.27
C ALA A 882 19.55 -7.75 -10.83
N ASN A 883 18.45 -7.67 -10.06
CA ASN A 883 18.40 -8.23 -8.71
C ASN A 883 18.52 -9.76 -8.74
N LYS A 884 17.85 -10.45 -9.68
CA LYS A 884 18.01 -11.91 -9.83
C LYS A 884 19.42 -12.31 -10.27
N MET A 885 20.03 -11.53 -11.15
CA MET A 885 21.44 -11.74 -11.56
C MET A 885 22.41 -11.52 -10.39
N ARG A 886 22.16 -10.50 -9.54
CA ARG A 886 22.92 -10.31 -8.30
C ARG A 886 22.80 -11.49 -7.35
N ASP A 887 21.61 -12.10 -7.29
CA ASP A 887 21.37 -13.32 -6.52
C ASP A 887 21.97 -14.59 -7.20
N GLY A 888 22.77 -14.44 -8.28
CA GLY A 888 23.49 -15.51 -8.96
C GLY A 888 22.70 -16.27 -10.03
N TYR A 889 21.47 -15.84 -10.34
CA TYR A 889 20.65 -16.51 -11.34
C TYR A 889 20.96 -16.00 -12.75
N THR A 890 21.11 -16.91 -13.69
CA THR A 890 21.25 -16.61 -15.13
C THR A 890 19.93 -16.69 -15.89
N ILE A 891 18.94 -17.33 -15.29
CA ILE A 891 17.55 -17.45 -15.78
C ILE A 891 16.60 -17.17 -14.61
N ASN A 892 15.34 -16.86 -14.92
CA ASN A 892 14.35 -16.60 -13.89
C ASN A 892 14.08 -17.85 -13.02
N PRO A 893 14.38 -17.83 -11.70
CA PRO A 893 14.21 -18.99 -10.82
C PRO A 893 12.75 -19.43 -10.68
N TYR A 894 11.80 -18.52 -10.86
CA TYR A 894 10.37 -18.84 -10.79
C TYR A 894 9.90 -19.78 -11.91
N THR A 895 10.60 -19.81 -13.05
CA THR A 895 10.31 -20.77 -14.13
C THR A 895 10.54 -22.21 -13.69
N ALA A 896 11.65 -22.47 -13.00
CA ALA A 896 11.97 -23.80 -12.47
C ALA A 896 11.02 -24.18 -11.30
N LEU A 897 10.74 -23.22 -10.42
CA LEU A 897 9.82 -23.41 -9.28
C LEU A 897 8.41 -23.76 -9.76
N ALA A 898 7.88 -23.03 -10.75
CA ALA A 898 6.54 -23.29 -11.30
C ALA A 898 6.42 -24.71 -11.90
N LYS A 899 7.49 -25.23 -12.50
CA LYS A 899 7.51 -26.61 -13.06
C LYS A 899 7.42 -27.70 -12.00
N GLN A 900 7.88 -27.44 -10.77
CA GLN A 900 7.82 -28.40 -9.66
C GLN A 900 6.43 -28.48 -9.01
N MET A 901 5.63 -27.39 -9.05
CA MET A 901 4.38 -27.27 -8.31
C MET A 901 3.38 -28.42 -8.55
N PRO A 902 3.12 -28.90 -9.79
CA PRO A 902 2.12 -29.95 -10.03
C PRO A 902 2.46 -31.30 -9.42
N GLY A 903 3.75 -31.59 -9.18
CA GLY A 903 4.23 -32.89 -8.64
C GLY A 903 4.20 -32.98 -7.11
N ILE A 904 3.97 -31.89 -6.40
CA ILE A 904 4.04 -31.89 -4.93
C ILE A 904 2.72 -32.38 -4.35
N THR A 905 2.75 -33.42 -3.52
CA THR A 905 1.58 -34.03 -2.89
C THR A 905 1.28 -33.46 -1.50
N ALA A 906 0.09 -33.73 -0.97
CA ALA A 906 -0.24 -33.40 0.42
C ALA A 906 0.73 -34.07 1.42
N GLN A 907 1.15 -35.33 1.13
CA GLN A 907 2.11 -36.04 1.95
C GLN A 907 3.48 -35.36 1.98
N ASP A 908 3.93 -34.79 0.84
CA ASP A 908 5.19 -34.01 0.78
C ASP A 908 5.13 -32.78 1.71
N ILE A 909 4.00 -32.08 1.73
CA ILE A 909 3.80 -30.88 2.58
C ILE A 909 3.68 -31.26 4.06
N ILE A 910 3.03 -32.36 4.38
CA ILE A 910 2.97 -32.89 5.75
C ILE A 910 4.39 -33.27 6.24
N GLN A 911 5.16 -33.99 5.43
CA GLN A 911 6.55 -34.35 5.76
C GLN A 911 7.43 -33.10 5.88
N PHE A 912 7.31 -32.13 4.98
CA PHE A 912 8.02 -30.85 5.07
C PHE A 912 7.71 -30.14 6.39
N HIS A 913 6.42 -30.04 6.74
CA HIS A 913 6.00 -29.40 7.98
C HIS A 913 6.54 -30.13 9.21
N GLN A 914 6.45 -31.45 9.24
CA GLN A 914 6.95 -32.28 10.36
C GLN A 914 8.46 -32.14 10.55
N HIS A 915 9.22 -32.14 9.45
CA HIS A 915 10.68 -32.11 9.49
C HIS A 915 11.22 -30.73 9.83
N HIS A 916 10.70 -29.68 9.20
CA HIS A 916 11.29 -28.34 9.24
C HIS A 916 10.62 -27.39 10.25
N VAL A 917 9.36 -27.63 10.64
CA VAL A 917 8.57 -26.69 11.45
C VAL A 917 8.11 -27.30 12.78
N ALA A 918 7.34 -28.38 12.74
CA ALA A 918 6.72 -28.99 13.93
C ALA A 918 7.77 -29.53 14.91
N GLY A 919 8.88 -30.07 14.38
CA GLY A 919 10.00 -30.58 15.16
C GLY A 919 10.89 -29.49 15.81
N ASN A 920 10.69 -28.23 15.46
CA ASN A 920 11.51 -27.15 16.01
C ASN A 920 11.19 -26.90 17.49
N GLN A 921 12.12 -27.30 18.38
CA GLN A 921 12.02 -27.08 19.83
C GLN A 921 12.51 -25.68 20.25
N ASN A 922 13.24 -24.97 19.39
CA ASN A 922 13.93 -23.71 19.69
C ASN A 922 13.25 -22.50 19.04
N ARG A 923 11.91 -22.56 18.89
CA ARG A 923 11.12 -21.46 18.36
C ARG A 923 11.29 -20.19 19.16
N VAL A 924 11.44 -19.08 18.46
CA VAL A 924 11.58 -17.77 19.08
C VAL A 924 10.32 -16.95 18.88
N TRP A 925 9.93 -16.24 19.92
CA TRP A 925 8.81 -15.32 19.90
C TRP A 925 9.28 -13.89 20.17
N ILE A 926 8.63 -12.91 19.56
CA ILE A 926 8.70 -11.52 19.98
C ILE A 926 7.29 -11.05 20.33
N VAL A 927 7.16 -10.38 21.46
CA VAL A 927 5.95 -9.67 21.84
C VAL A 927 6.31 -8.19 22.01
N ILE A 928 5.64 -7.32 21.26
CA ILE A 928 5.83 -5.87 21.34
C ILE A 928 4.52 -5.25 21.82
N GLY A 929 4.51 -4.63 22.99
CA GLY A 929 3.28 -4.07 23.54
C GLY A 929 3.40 -3.62 24.99
N ASP A 930 2.26 -3.38 25.66
CA ASP A 930 2.25 -2.91 27.05
C ASP A 930 2.40 -4.06 28.04
N LYS A 931 3.52 -4.07 28.77
CA LYS A 931 3.81 -5.05 29.83
C LYS A 931 2.74 -5.14 30.92
N LYS A 932 2.03 -4.05 31.20
CA LYS A 932 0.97 -4.01 32.22
C LYS A 932 -0.31 -4.73 31.78
N LEU A 933 -0.53 -4.84 30.49
CA LEU A 933 -1.71 -5.48 29.89
C LEU A 933 -1.43 -6.91 29.40
N THR A 934 -0.17 -7.37 29.45
CA THR A 934 0.26 -8.67 28.96
C THR A 934 0.65 -9.58 30.14
N ASP A 935 0.15 -10.83 30.15
CA ASP A 935 0.53 -11.82 31.17
C ASP A 935 1.94 -12.38 30.89
N MET A 936 2.94 -11.67 31.42
CA MET A 936 4.35 -12.05 31.29
C MET A 936 4.70 -13.42 31.88
N LYS A 937 3.99 -13.86 32.95
CA LYS A 937 4.24 -15.16 33.58
C LYS A 937 3.72 -16.30 32.70
N ALA A 938 2.58 -16.11 32.07
CA ALA A 938 2.01 -17.11 31.20
C ALA A 938 2.80 -17.25 29.88
N LEU A 939 3.42 -16.18 29.39
CA LEU A 939 4.31 -16.23 28.23
C LEU A 939 5.54 -17.13 28.46
N ALA A 940 5.99 -17.31 29.68
CA ALA A 940 7.12 -18.18 30.02
C ALA A 940 6.90 -19.66 29.67
N ARG A 941 5.66 -20.07 29.37
CA ARG A 941 5.34 -21.42 28.87
C ARG A 941 5.86 -21.68 27.45
N PHE A 942 6.12 -20.63 26.67
CA PHE A 942 6.59 -20.71 25.31
C PHE A 942 8.11 -20.54 25.15
N GLY A 943 8.81 -20.24 26.22
CA GLY A 943 10.24 -20.10 26.26
C GLY A 943 10.73 -19.16 27.34
N LYS A 944 12.03 -19.02 27.49
CA LYS A 944 12.68 -18.09 28.41
C LYS A 944 12.32 -16.64 28.05
N VAL A 945 11.66 -15.93 28.95
CA VAL A 945 11.26 -14.54 28.73
C VAL A 945 12.46 -13.60 28.92
N VAL A 946 12.76 -12.81 27.88
CA VAL A 946 13.85 -11.82 27.86
C VAL A 946 13.27 -10.47 27.47
N GLU A 947 13.37 -9.50 28.38
CA GLU A 947 12.97 -8.13 28.08
C GLU A 947 14.06 -7.44 27.27
N LEU A 948 13.71 -6.99 26.04
CA LEU A 948 14.62 -6.26 25.18
C LEU A 948 14.66 -4.77 25.56
N LYS A 949 15.86 -4.22 25.58
CA LYS A 949 16.10 -2.78 25.65
C LYS A 949 16.26 -2.21 24.24
N LYS A 950 16.09 -0.89 24.11
CA LYS A 950 16.27 -0.19 22.84
C LYS A 950 17.62 -0.51 22.19
N GLU A 951 18.70 -0.45 22.95
CA GLU A 951 20.06 -0.62 22.48
C GLU A 951 20.37 -2.05 21.97
N GLU A 952 19.49 -3.02 22.28
CA GLU A 952 19.62 -4.41 21.81
C GLU A 952 18.96 -4.66 20.45
N ILE A 953 18.17 -3.71 19.96
CA ILE A 953 17.47 -3.80 18.67
C ILE A 953 17.71 -2.58 17.76
N TYR A 954 18.22 -1.49 18.31
CA TYR A 954 18.44 -0.24 17.59
C TYR A 954 19.63 0.52 18.22
N ARG A 955 20.70 0.76 17.44
CA ARG A 955 21.96 1.36 17.89
C ARG A 955 21.92 2.89 17.97
#